data_fadf8545a8dc49a995746643d4b8de77
#
_entry.id   fadf8545a8dc49a995746643d4b8de77
#
_cell.length_a   1.000
_cell.length_b   1.000
_cell.length_c   1.000
_cell.angle_alpha   90.00
_cell.angle_beta   90.00
_cell.angle_gamma   90.00
#
_symmetry.space_group_name_H-M   'P 1'
#
loop_
_entity.id
_entity.type
_entity.pdbx_description
1 polymer ?
#
loop_
_entity_poly.entity_id
_entity_poly.type
_entity_poly.pdbx_seq_one_letter_code
_entity_poly.pdbx_strand_id
1 'polypeptide(L)'
;MNQKALKTLEYTKIITQLESHAASPLGKSLCRELSPSSDLEEIRTRQAQTTDAVNRVRLKGSVSFSGLREIGGSLKRLEIGSSLSIPELLSISSVLTVASRAKAYGRRDTEETPVFTPRFPGQKPPKQAETAEYVPDSLDPFFQSIEPLTPLNNEIKRCILSEDEIADEASPGLSRVRRSIKAAADRIHTQLNSILNSHRTYLQDAVITMRDGRYCLPVKAEYKNQVSGMIHDQSATGSTLFIEPMAIVKLNNEIRELEIQEQKEIEAVLASLSNEAAPHIEELRLNMELLAQLDFIFAKAALSRQYRCSAPVFNDKGRIHIKDGRHPLLDPQKVVPINIWLGKDFDLLIVTGPNTGGKTVSLKTVGLFTLMGQAGLHIPAWEGSELAVFDEVFADIGDEQSIEQSLSTFSAHMTNIVSILQQADSRSLCLFDELGAGTDPTEGAALAIAVLSFLHNMKCRTMATTHYSELKVFALTTPGVENACCEFSVETLQPTYRLLIGIPGKSNAFAISKKLGLPDFIIEDAKSHLEAKDESFEDLLASLETSRVTIEKEQEEIRSYKEEIAQLKSRLTQKEERLDERKDKLIRNASEEAQRILREAKETADQTIREINRLASESGVGKELEAQRAKLREQIKKTDDKLAVKAKGPSQPISPKKLKIGDGVKVLSMNLKGTVSTLPDAKGDLFVQMGILRSRVNIRDLELIREDDISATLGDGSSRTYGGTAAGSKAKKTFSQAKGNGSGSGQIRMSKSFSVGTEVNLIGMTTDEAVPAMEKYLDDAYLAHMPSVRVVHGRGTGALKNACHKRLRQLKYVKDFRLGEFGEGGTGVTIVTFK
;
A
#
# COMPACT_ATOMS: atom_id res chain seq x y z
N MET A 1 2.82 -13.28 -25.79
CA MET A 1 3.82 -12.43 -25.07
C MET A 1 5.24 -12.80 -25.51
N ASN A 2 6.06 -11.86 -25.93
CA ASN A 2 7.37 -12.07 -26.54
C ASN A 2 8.40 -12.63 -25.54
N GLN A 3 9.00 -13.80 -25.85
CA GLN A 3 9.96 -14.49 -24.98
C GLN A 3 11.28 -13.71 -24.81
N LYS A 4 11.71 -12.97 -25.84
CA LYS A 4 12.90 -12.11 -25.76
C LYS A 4 12.66 -10.98 -24.76
N ALA A 5 11.47 -10.35 -24.78
CA ALA A 5 11.12 -9.30 -23.85
C ALA A 5 11.09 -9.78 -22.39
N LEU A 6 10.59 -11.00 -22.11
CA LEU A 6 10.60 -11.58 -20.76
C LEU A 6 12.02 -11.69 -20.20
N LYS A 7 13.01 -12.07 -21.01
CA LYS A 7 14.43 -12.14 -20.61
C LYS A 7 15.04 -10.74 -20.45
N THR A 8 14.88 -9.88 -21.45
CA THR A 8 15.44 -8.52 -21.48
C THR A 8 14.94 -7.66 -20.33
N LEU A 9 13.66 -7.78 -20.00
CA LEU A 9 13.04 -7.06 -18.87
C LEU A 9 13.23 -7.78 -17.52
N GLU A 10 13.99 -8.86 -17.48
CA GLU A 10 14.36 -9.60 -16.27
C GLU A 10 13.16 -10.17 -15.49
N TYR A 11 12.04 -10.44 -16.18
CA TYR A 11 10.84 -11.02 -15.59
C TYR A 11 11.12 -12.36 -14.91
N THR A 12 12.02 -13.16 -15.47
CA THR A 12 12.44 -14.45 -14.91
C THR A 12 13.05 -14.32 -13.51
N LYS A 13 13.73 -13.20 -13.20
CA LYS A 13 14.26 -12.94 -11.85
C LYS A 13 13.13 -12.71 -10.85
N ILE A 14 12.06 -12.04 -11.25
CA ILE A 14 10.85 -11.86 -10.42
C ILE A 14 10.18 -13.21 -10.17
N ILE A 15 10.09 -14.07 -11.18
CA ILE A 15 9.56 -15.42 -11.04
C ILE A 15 10.40 -16.26 -10.06
N THR A 16 11.73 -16.18 -10.14
CA THR A 16 12.62 -16.87 -9.19
C THR A 16 12.40 -16.41 -7.75
N GLN A 17 12.18 -15.12 -7.56
CA GLN A 17 11.87 -14.57 -6.24
C GLN A 17 10.48 -14.98 -5.76
N LEU A 18 9.48 -14.98 -6.65
CA LEU A 18 8.13 -15.49 -6.35
C LEU A 18 8.18 -16.94 -5.90
N GLU A 19 8.94 -17.80 -6.63
CA GLU A 19 9.14 -19.21 -6.30
C GLU A 19 9.71 -19.39 -4.88
N SER A 20 10.61 -18.51 -4.45
CA SER A 20 11.19 -18.58 -3.12
C SER A 20 10.18 -18.39 -1.99
N HIS A 21 9.03 -17.77 -2.26
CA HIS A 21 7.93 -17.56 -1.32
C HIS A 21 6.93 -18.70 -1.29
N ALA A 22 6.88 -19.56 -2.31
CA ALA A 22 6.03 -20.75 -2.29
C ALA A 22 6.64 -21.84 -1.39
N ALA A 23 5.81 -22.40 -0.52
CA ALA A 23 6.25 -23.38 0.46
C ALA A 23 6.29 -24.82 -0.10
N SER A 24 5.46 -25.12 -1.08
CA SER A 24 5.29 -26.47 -1.65
C SER A 24 5.94 -26.63 -3.02
N PRO A 25 6.34 -27.86 -3.42
CA PRO A 25 6.83 -28.13 -4.78
C PRO A 25 5.79 -27.78 -5.86
N LEU A 26 4.50 -28.04 -5.58
CA LEU A 26 3.39 -27.74 -6.49
C LEU A 26 3.18 -26.24 -6.66
N GLY A 27 3.17 -25.47 -5.56
CA GLY A 27 3.10 -24.01 -5.61
C GLY A 27 4.28 -23.39 -6.35
N LYS A 28 5.49 -23.95 -6.18
CA LYS A 28 6.68 -23.55 -6.93
C LYS A 28 6.55 -23.81 -8.44
N SER A 29 5.95 -24.93 -8.85
CA SER A 29 5.68 -25.22 -10.26
C SER A 29 4.75 -24.18 -10.87
N LEU A 30 3.64 -23.85 -10.19
CA LEU A 30 2.73 -22.79 -10.60
C LEU A 30 3.41 -21.42 -10.70
N CYS A 31 4.36 -21.13 -9.80
CA CYS A 31 5.14 -19.90 -9.90
C CYS A 31 6.00 -19.85 -11.17
N ARG A 32 6.67 -20.94 -11.54
CA ARG A 32 7.52 -21.03 -12.74
C ARG A 32 6.71 -20.92 -14.03
N GLU A 33 5.49 -21.44 -14.03
CA GLU A 33 4.59 -21.44 -15.18
C GLU A 33 3.83 -20.12 -15.35
N LEU A 34 3.97 -19.19 -14.39
CA LEU A 34 3.26 -17.92 -14.41
C LEU A 34 3.70 -17.06 -15.60
N SER A 35 2.77 -16.83 -16.52
CA SER A 35 2.93 -15.96 -17.67
C SER A 35 1.94 -14.79 -17.63
N PRO A 36 2.32 -13.63 -18.20
CA PRO A 36 1.41 -12.51 -18.35
C PRO A 36 0.26 -12.86 -19.31
N SER A 37 -0.96 -12.48 -18.94
CA SER A 37 -2.17 -12.65 -19.76
C SER A 37 -2.49 -11.38 -20.54
N SER A 38 -3.16 -11.50 -21.68
CA SER A 38 -3.75 -10.39 -22.44
C SER A 38 -5.27 -10.27 -22.23
N ASP A 39 -5.88 -11.13 -21.43
CA ASP A 39 -7.29 -11.07 -21.08
C ASP A 39 -7.49 -10.21 -19.84
N LEU A 40 -8.23 -9.11 -20.00
CA LEU A 40 -8.50 -8.14 -18.93
C LEU A 40 -9.26 -8.76 -17.74
N GLU A 41 -10.21 -9.67 -17.99
CA GLU A 41 -11.01 -10.28 -16.92
C GLU A 41 -10.16 -11.29 -16.13
N GLU A 42 -9.32 -12.06 -16.81
CA GLU A 42 -8.36 -12.95 -16.16
C GLU A 42 -7.36 -12.15 -15.30
N ILE A 43 -6.82 -11.06 -15.85
CA ILE A 43 -5.91 -10.16 -15.12
C ILE A 43 -6.59 -9.61 -13.85
N ARG A 44 -7.81 -9.12 -13.96
CA ARG A 44 -8.59 -8.60 -12.82
C ARG A 44 -8.83 -9.66 -11.76
N THR A 45 -9.18 -10.87 -12.17
CA THR A 45 -9.36 -12.01 -11.26
C THR A 45 -8.07 -12.34 -10.52
N ARG A 46 -6.95 -12.44 -11.23
CA ARG A 46 -5.64 -12.70 -10.65
C ARG A 46 -5.19 -11.58 -9.69
N GLN A 47 -5.48 -10.32 -10.04
CA GLN A 47 -5.19 -9.14 -9.19
C GLN A 47 -6.07 -9.15 -7.93
N ALA A 48 -7.36 -9.45 -8.04
CA ALA A 48 -8.27 -9.56 -6.91
C ALA A 48 -7.80 -10.63 -5.92
N GLN A 49 -7.46 -11.83 -6.43
CA GLN A 49 -6.92 -12.92 -5.60
C GLN A 49 -5.66 -12.50 -4.83
N THR A 50 -4.73 -11.81 -5.50
CA THR A 50 -3.51 -11.32 -4.85
C THR A 50 -3.82 -10.26 -3.78
N THR A 51 -4.74 -9.34 -4.07
CA THR A 51 -5.18 -8.28 -3.14
C THR A 51 -5.86 -8.89 -1.91
N ASP A 52 -6.76 -9.84 -2.10
CA ASP A 52 -7.47 -10.50 -1.02
C ASP A 52 -6.52 -11.31 -0.14
N ALA A 53 -5.53 -11.99 -0.74
CA ALA A 53 -4.48 -12.68 0.00
C ALA A 53 -3.64 -11.70 0.85
N VAL A 54 -3.24 -10.54 0.28
CA VAL A 54 -2.51 -9.49 1.02
C VAL A 54 -3.34 -9.00 2.20
N ASN A 55 -4.64 -8.75 2.00
CA ASN A 55 -5.56 -8.30 3.05
C ASN A 55 -5.74 -9.37 4.13
N ARG A 56 -5.91 -10.64 3.76
CA ARG A 56 -6.00 -11.75 4.72
C ARG A 56 -4.73 -11.89 5.55
N VAL A 57 -3.55 -11.82 4.91
CA VAL A 57 -2.26 -11.87 5.62
C VAL A 57 -2.10 -10.69 6.57
N ARG A 58 -2.60 -9.52 6.22
CA ARG A 58 -2.58 -8.34 7.10
C ARG A 58 -3.48 -8.50 8.33
N LEU A 59 -4.65 -9.13 8.18
CA LEU A 59 -5.65 -9.27 9.23
C LEU A 59 -5.41 -10.49 10.13
N LYS A 60 -5.10 -11.66 9.52
CA LYS A 60 -5.01 -12.96 10.22
C LYS A 60 -3.58 -13.54 10.30
N GLY A 61 -2.60 -12.87 9.71
CA GLY A 61 -1.25 -13.44 9.53
C GLY A 61 -1.17 -14.41 8.34
N SER A 62 0.00 -15.03 8.15
CA SER A 62 0.25 -15.96 7.04
C SER A 62 -0.22 -17.37 7.39
N VAL A 63 -0.76 -18.09 6.41
CA VAL A 63 -1.02 -19.53 6.47
C VAL A 63 0.17 -20.30 5.91
N SER A 64 0.51 -21.44 6.51
CA SER A 64 1.62 -22.28 6.04
C SER A 64 1.11 -23.45 5.21
N PHE A 65 1.62 -23.60 4.01
CA PHE A 65 1.40 -24.74 3.10
C PHE A 65 2.56 -25.73 3.15
N SER A 66 3.48 -25.60 4.10
CA SER A 66 4.55 -26.57 4.31
C SER A 66 3.96 -27.94 4.62
N GLY A 67 4.45 -28.95 3.94
CA GLY A 67 3.93 -30.32 4.02
C GLY A 67 2.98 -30.70 2.88
N LEU A 68 2.58 -29.80 2.01
CA LEU A 68 1.87 -30.12 0.78
C LEU A 68 2.80 -30.91 -0.16
N ARG A 69 2.42 -32.15 -0.48
CA ARG A 69 3.19 -33.07 -1.33
C ARG A 69 2.41 -33.43 -2.58
N GLU A 70 3.13 -33.81 -3.62
CA GLU A 70 2.55 -34.39 -4.84
C GLU A 70 2.07 -35.83 -4.53
N ILE A 71 0.77 -36.07 -4.64
CA ILE A 71 0.14 -37.38 -4.37
C ILE A 71 -0.55 -37.98 -5.59
N GLY A 72 -0.45 -37.32 -6.77
CA GLY A 72 -1.11 -37.80 -8.00
C GLY A 72 -0.74 -39.23 -8.41
N GLY A 73 0.51 -39.63 -8.16
CA GLY A 73 0.95 -41.00 -8.35
C GLY A 73 0.25 -42.01 -7.43
N SER A 74 0.08 -41.64 -6.15
CA SER A 74 -0.60 -42.47 -5.15
C SER A 74 -2.10 -42.57 -5.45
N LEU A 75 -2.74 -41.48 -5.93
CA LEU A 75 -4.15 -41.50 -6.34
C LEU A 75 -4.38 -42.42 -7.54
N LYS A 76 -3.50 -42.43 -8.55
CA LYS A 76 -3.56 -43.37 -9.68
C LYS A 76 -3.45 -44.83 -9.24
N ARG A 77 -2.63 -45.10 -8.22
CA ARG A 77 -2.51 -46.47 -7.65
C ARG A 77 -3.77 -46.88 -6.91
N LEU A 78 -4.43 -45.95 -6.18
CA LEU A 78 -5.73 -46.23 -5.55
C LEU A 78 -6.84 -46.48 -6.59
N GLU A 79 -6.84 -45.74 -7.71
CA GLU A 79 -7.81 -45.91 -8.81
C GLU A 79 -7.81 -47.36 -9.40
N ILE A 80 -6.62 -47.96 -9.46
CA ILE A 80 -6.46 -49.34 -9.96
C ILE A 80 -6.53 -50.40 -8.85
N GLY A 81 -6.93 -49.99 -7.63
CA GLY A 81 -7.12 -50.89 -6.47
C GLY A 81 -5.80 -51.40 -5.85
N SER A 82 -4.66 -50.73 -6.07
CA SER A 82 -3.38 -51.08 -5.46
C SER A 82 -3.22 -50.49 -4.06
N SER A 83 -2.67 -51.29 -3.13
CA SER A 83 -2.31 -50.81 -1.81
C SER A 83 -1.15 -49.79 -1.86
N LEU A 84 -1.23 -48.77 -1.03
CA LEU A 84 -0.20 -47.74 -0.88
C LEU A 84 0.86 -48.16 0.14
N SER A 85 2.06 -47.68 -0.04
CA SER A 85 3.17 -47.81 0.90
C SER A 85 3.05 -46.81 2.07
N ILE A 86 3.83 -47.01 3.12
CA ILE A 86 3.89 -46.11 4.29
C ILE A 86 4.20 -44.66 3.85
N PRO A 87 5.24 -44.34 3.04
CA PRO A 87 5.54 -42.98 2.61
C PRO A 87 4.42 -42.34 1.79
N GLU A 88 3.66 -43.13 1.00
CA GLU A 88 2.53 -42.63 0.22
C GLU A 88 1.34 -42.25 1.12
N LEU A 89 1.00 -43.11 2.09
CA LEU A 89 -0.05 -42.79 3.07
C LEU A 89 0.31 -41.60 3.96
N LEU A 90 1.58 -41.48 4.40
CA LEU A 90 2.07 -40.31 5.11
C LEU A 90 2.01 -39.04 4.26
N SER A 91 2.23 -39.14 2.95
CA SER A 91 2.10 -38.01 2.03
C SER A 91 0.63 -37.55 1.94
N ILE A 92 -0.32 -38.48 1.88
CA ILE A 92 -1.77 -38.18 1.95
C ILE A 92 -2.11 -37.52 3.30
N SER A 93 -1.66 -38.09 4.43
CA SER A 93 -1.87 -37.51 5.76
C SER A 93 -1.31 -36.11 5.89
N SER A 94 -0.12 -35.85 5.28
CA SER A 94 0.48 -34.51 5.23
C SER A 94 -0.39 -33.53 4.47
N VAL A 95 -0.91 -33.89 3.28
CA VAL A 95 -1.85 -33.07 2.50
C VAL A 95 -3.11 -32.77 3.30
N LEU A 96 -3.71 -33.77 3.95
CA LEU A 96 -4.92 -33.60 4.77
C LEU A 96 -4.66 -32.71 6.01
N THR A 97 -3.46 -32.77 6.57
CA THR A 97 -3.05 -31.89 7.67
C THR A 97 -2.97 -30.43 7.21
N VAL A 98 -2.41 -30.20 6.01
CA VAL A 98 -2.41 -28.86 5.39
C VAL A 98 -3.82 -28.41 5.04
N ALA A 99 -4.67 -29.29 4.52
CA ALA A 99 -6.07 -29.04 4.22
C ALA A 99 -6.87 -28.61 5.47
N SER A 100 -6.68 -29.31 6.58
CA SER A 100 -7.30 -28.95 7.87
C SER A 100 -6.86 -27.56 8.34
N ARG A 101 -5.57 -27.23 8.22
CA ARG A 101 -5.00 -25.93 8.56
C ARG A 101 -5.55 -24.82 7.67
N ALA A 102 -5.59 -25.06 6.35
CA ALA A 102 -6.14 -24.12 5.39
C ALA A 102 -7.63 -23.88 5.61
N LYS A 103 -8.42 -24.94 5.81
CA LYS A 103 -9.86 -24.85 6.14
C LYS A 103 -10.11 -24.02 7.40
N ALA A 104 -9.31 -24.25 8.45
CA ALA A 104 -9.40 -23.48 9.68
C ALA A 104 -9.05 -21.99 9.47
N TYR A 105 -8.01 -21.70 8.70
CA TYR A 105 -7.64 -20.34 8.33
C TYR A 105 -8.72 -19.65 7.49
N GLY A 106 -9.38 -20.37 6.59
CA GLY A 106 -10.47 -19.88 5.76
C GLY A 106 -11.75 -19.55 6.54
N ARG A 107 -11.95 -20.16 7.73
CA ARG A 107 -13.09 -19.83 8.59
C ARG A 107 -12.97 -18.37 9.01
N ARG A 108 -14.02 -17.62 8.79
CA ARG A 108 -14.19 -16.29 9.37
C ARG A 108 -14.90 -16.47 10.69
N ASP A 109 -14.28 -15.98 11.74
CA ASP A 109 -14.93 -15.95 13.06
C ASP A 109 -16.09 -14.96 12.96
N THR A 110 -17.28 -15.49 12.68
CA THR A 110 -18.55 -14.75 12.66
C THR A 110 -18.94 -14.23 14.07
N GLU A 111 -18.12 -14.49 15.08
CA GLU A 111 -18.37 -14.13 16.48
C GLU A 111 -17.36 -13.14 17.07
N GLU A 112 -16.34 -12.71 16.36
CA GLU A 112 -15.54 -11.57 16.83
C GLU A 112 -16.26 -10.27 16.45
N THR A 113 -17.32 -9.94 17.22
CA THR A 113 -17.57 -8.54 17.53
C THR A 113 -16.23 -7.93 17.93
N PRO A 114 -15.78 -6.83 17.28
CA PRO A 114 -14.53 -6.21 17.64
C PRO A 114 -14.57 -5.98 19.14
N VAL A 115 -13.67 -6.62 19.88
CA VAL A 115 -13.52 -6.41 21.33
C VAL A 115 -13.18 -4.95 21.46
N PHE A 116 -14.21 -4.17 21.78
CA PHE A 116 -14.06 -2.77 22.08
C PHE A 116 -13.20 -2.66 23.33
N THR A 117 -11.89 -2.51 23.14
CA THR A 117 -10.98 -2.11 24.21
C THR A 117 -11.20 -0.62 24.43
N PRO A 118 -11.87 -0.20 25.53
CA PRO A 118 -12.07 1.20 25.80
C PRO A 118 -10.70 1.86 25.99
N ARG A 119 -10.37 2.82 25.12
CA ARG A 119 -9.14 3.63 25.28
C ARG A 119 -9.15 4.52 26.51
N PHE A 120 -10.33 4.66 27.14
CA PHE A 120 -10.50 5.45 28.37
C PHE A 120 -11.53 4.79 29.29
N PRO A 121 -11.35 4.84 30.64
CA PRO A 121 -12.32 4.34 31.61
C PRO A 121 -13.66 5.09 31.46
N GLY A 122 -14.74 4.37 31.21
CA GLY A 122 -16.09 4.93 31.09
C GLY A 122 -16.65 5.09 29.68
N GLN A 123 -15.91 4.71 28.64
CA GLN A 123 -16.41 4.71 27.27
C GLN A 123 -17.36 3.51 27.06
N LYS A 124 -18.65 3.78 26.84
CA LYS A 124 -19.63 2.74 26.49
C LYS A 124 -19.45 2.35 25.03
N PRO A 125 -19.61 1.05 24.67
CA PRO A 125 -19.59 0.63 23.30
C PRO A 125 -20.65 1.39 22.49
N PRO A 126 -20.37 1.73 21.21
CA PRO A 126 -21.37 2.34 20.35
C PRO A 126 -22.60 1.43 20.26
N LYS A 127 -23.79 2.00 20.44
CA LYS A 127 -25.04 1.29 20.25
C LYS A 127 -25.13 0.89 18.77
N GLN A 128 -25.23 -0.42 18.50
CA GLN A 128 -25.35 -1.05 17.19
C GLN A 128 -24.15 -0.75 16.27
N ALA A 129 -23.15 -1.66 16.29
CA ALA A 129 -22.42 -1.97 15.09
C ALA A 129 -23.48 -2.55 14.12
N GLU A 130 -23.83 -1.79 13.09
CA GLU A 130 -24.47 -2.36 11.91
C GLU A 130 -23.62 -3.56 11.52
N THR A 131 -24.24 -4.73 11.42
CA THR A 131 -23.60 -5.92 10.91
C THR A 131 -23.05 -5.53 9.54
N ALA A 132 -21.74 -5.38 9.45
CA ALA A 132 -21.09 -5.09 8.19
C ALA A 132 -21.51 -6.24 7.25
N GLU A 133 -22.28 -5.91 6.20
CA GLU A 133 -22.69 -6.89 5.19
C GLU A 133 -21.44 -7.62 4.73
N TYR A 134 -21.49 -8.95 4.83
CA TYR A 134 -20.44 -9.83 4.40
C TYR A 134 -20.16 -9.62 2.91
N VAL A 135 -19.03 -9.05 2.56
CA VAL A 135 -18.53 -9.03 1.19
C VAL A 135 -17.60 -10.25 1.03
N PRO A 136 -18.04 -11.32 0.31
CA PRO A 136 -17.18 -12.46 0.04
C PRO A 136 -15.96 -12.02 -0.77
N ASP A 137 -14.78 -12.51 -0.39
CA ASP A 137 -13.57 -12.27 -1.17
C ASP A 137 -13.35 -13.40 -2.21
N SER A 138 -12.45 -13.16 -3.17
CA SER A 138 -12.16 -14.09 -4.27
C SER A 138 -11.57 -15.43 -3.82
N LEU A 139 -11.09 -15.54 -2.57
CA LEU A 139 -10.45 -16.74 -2.02
C LEU A 139 -11.44 -17.62 -1.23
N ASP A 140 -12.59 -17.11 -0.84
CA ASP A 140 -13.59 -17.90 -0.09
C ASP A 140 -13.95 -19.21 -0.76
N PRO A 141 -14.21 -19.28 -2.10
CA PRO A 141 -14.52 -20.54 -2.77
C PRO A 141 -13.43 -21.60 -2.60
N PHE A 142 -12.15 -21.20 -2.65
CA PHE A 142 -11.04 -22.12 -2.47
C PHE A 142 -11.06 -22.76 -1.08
N PHE A 143 -11.19 -21.97 -0.02
CA PHE A 143 -11.22 -22.45 1.35
C PHE A 143 -12.49 -23.28 1.67
N GLN A 144 -13.62 -22.92 1.08
CA GLN A 144 -14.88 -23.63 1.29
C GLN A 144 -14.88 -25.01 0.64
N SER A 145 -14.24 -25.15 -0.52
CA SER A 145 -14.18 -26.42 -1.27
C SER A 145 -13.14 -27.42 -0.73
N ILE A 146 -12.29 -27.02 0.21
CA ILE A 146 -11.32 -27.91 0.85
C ILE A 146 -12.08 -28.89 1.79
N GLU A 147 -11.85 -30.20 1.66
CA GLU A 147 -12.38 -31.24 2.52
C GLU A 147 -11.28 -31.88 3.37
N PRO A 148 -11.19 -31.58 4.67
CA PRO A 148 -10.07 -32.02 5.52
C PRO A 148 -9.99 -33.53 5.74
N LEU A 149 -11.07 -34.31 5.49
CA LEU A 149 -11.17 -35.76 5.69
C LEU A 149 -10.56 -36.19 7.03
N THR A 150 -10.93 -35.49 8.10
CA THR A 150 -10.36 -35.66 9.44
C THR A 150 -10.35 -37.10 9.94
N PRO A 151 -11.43 -37.91 9.75
CA PRO A 151 -11.41 -39.30 10.16
C PRO A 151 -10.27 -40.09 9.51
N LEU A 152 -10.13 -40.01 8.20
CA LEU A 152 -9.08 -40.69 7.44
C LEU A 152 -7.68 -40.25 7.89
N ASN A 153 -7.46 -38.93 8.06
CA ASN A 153 -6.19 -38.40 8.52
C ASN A 153 -5.81 -38.90 9.93
N ASN A 154 -6.79 -38.96 10.83
CA ASN A 154 -6.58 -39.48 12.19
C ASN A 154 -6.28 -40.97 12.18
N GLU A 155 -6.95 -41.74 11.33
CA GLU A 155 -6.71 -43.17 11.22
C GLU A 155 -5.31 -43.49 10.67
N ILE A 156 -4.87 -42.77 9.61
CA ILE A 156 -3.51 -42.89 9.09
C ILE A 156 -2.49 -42.57 10.19
N LYS A 157 -2.68 -41.47 10.94
CA LYS A 157 -1.75 -41.06 12.03
C LYS A 157 -1.80 -42.02 13.23
N ARG A 158 -2.92 -42.67 13.48
CA ARG A 158 -3.04 -43.68 14.52
C ARG A 158 -2.25 -44.93 14.17
N CYS A 159 -2.29 -45.34 12.89
CA CYS A 159 -1.67 -46.56 12.42
C CYS A 159 -0.16 -46.40 12.07
N ILE A 160 0.23 -45.23 11.55
CA ILE A 160 1.61 -45.02 11.06
C ILE A 160 2.28 -43.92 11.90
N LEU A 161 3.33 -44.30 12.61
CA LEU A 161 4.10 -43.38 13.49
C LEU A 161 5.23 -42.66 12.75
N SER A 162 5.91 -43.34 11.84
CA SER A 162 7.02 -42.81 11.04
C SER A 162 7.14 -43.55 9.69
N GLU A 163 8.12 -43.15 8.85
CA GLU A 163 8.37 -43.80 7.56
C GLU A 163 8.75 -45.29 7.69
N ASP A 164 9.27 -45.70 8.85
CA ASP A 164 9.74 -47.05 9.10
C ASP A 164 8.92 -47.78 10.17
N GLU A 165 7.95 -47.11 10.80
CA GLU A 165 7.26 -47.65 11.97
C GLU A 165 5.73 -47.57 11.89
N ILE A 166 5.10 -48.76 12.02
CA ILE A 166 3.64 -48.89 12.19
C ILE A 166 3.35 -49.15 13.67
N ALA A 167 2.35 -48.49 14.21
CA ALA A 167 1.95 -48.62 15.61
C ALA A 167 1.52 -50.08 15.95
N ASP A 168 1.87 -50.54 17.12
CA ASP A 168 1.47 -51.87 17.61
C ASP A 168 -0.05 -52.03 17.67
N GLU A 169 -0.74 -50.91 17.90
CA GLU A 169 -2.20 -50.84 18.01
C GLU A 169 -2.90 -50.65 16.66
N ALA A 170 -2.15 -50.58 15.55
CA ALA A 170 -2.72 -50.38 14.22
C ALA A 170 -3.73 -51.50 13.85
N SER A 171 -3.43 -52.77 14.26
CA SER A 171 -4.40 -53.87 14.21
C SER A 171 -4.24 -54.79 15.42
N PRO A 172 -5.34 -55.47 15.83
CA PRO A 172 -5.26 -56.50 16.90
C PRO A 172 -4.33 -57.66 16.49
N GLY A 173 -4.23 -57.96 15.17
CA GLY A 173 -3.33 -58.99 14.63
C GLY A 173 -1.88 -58.61 14.81
N LEU A 174 -1.47 -57.42 14.39
CA LEU A 174 -0.09 -56.93 14.54
C LEU A 174 0.34 -56.87 16.00
N SER A 175 -0.51 -56.34 16.88
CA SER A 175 -0.23 -56.25 18.31
C SER A 175 -0.01 -57.67 18.94
N ARG A 176 -0.75 -58.68 18.48
CA ARG A 176 -0.59 -60.06 18.94
C ARG A 176 0.72 -60.65 18.45
N VAL A 177 1.06 -60.49 17.16
CA VAL A 177 2.27 -61.04 16.55
C VAL A 177 3.52 -60.41 17.22
N ARG A 178 3.57 -59.09 17.39
CA ARG A 178 4.71 -58.40 18.02
C ARG A 178 4.91 -58.82 19.46
N ARG A 179 3.83 -59.00 20.20
CA ARG A 179 3.90 -59.58 21.57
C ARG A 179 4.43 -61.00 21.56
N SER A 180 4.06 -61.84 20.55
CA SER A 180 4.56 -63.20 20.41
C SER A 180 6.07 -63.22 20.07
N ILE A 181 6.52 -62.33 19.18
CA ILE A 181 7.94 -62.12 18.83
C ILE A 181 8.74 -61.78 20.09
N LYS A 182 8.25 -60.81 20.84
CA LYS A 182 8.94 -60.40 22.10
C LYS A 182 8.98 -61.57 23.11
N ALA A 183 7.90 -62.27 23.31
CA ALA A 183 7.85 -63.45 24.20
C ALA A 183 8.79 -64.59 23.73
N ALA A 184 8.89 -64.83 22.42
CA ALA A 184 9.83 -65.81 21.85
C ALA A 184 11.29 -65.37 22.03
N ALA A 185 11.61 -64.08 21.81
CA ALA A 185 12.92 -63.52 22.04
C ALA A 185 13.34 -63.62 23.53
N ASP A 186 12.44 -63.30 24.46
CA ASP A 186 12.71 -63.43 25.90
C ASP A 186 12.97 -64.90 26.31
N ARG A 187 12.23 -65.83 25.67
CA ARG A 187 12.49 -67.27 25.88
C ARG A 187 13.86 -67.69 25.35
N ILE A 188 14.27 -67.19 24.15
CA ILE A 188 15.61 -67.43 23.60
C ILE A 188 16.68 -66.90 24.55
N HIS A 189 16.55 -65.66 25.00
CA HIS A 189 17.54 -65.04 25.90
C HIS A 189 17.65 -65.86 27.21
N THR A 190 16.55 -66.34 27.76
CA THR A 190 16.56 -67.14 28.98
C THR A 190 17.29 -68.49 28.76
N GLN A 191 16.99 -69.16 27.62
CA GLN A 191 17.68 -70.45 27.34
C GLN A 191 19.13 -70.23 26.97
N LEU A 192 19.46 -69.21 26.16
CA LEU A 192 20.86 -68.92 25.81
C LEU A 192 21.71 -68.56 27.05
N ASN A 193 21.17 -67.81 27.98
CA ASN A 193 21.85 -67.49 29.24
C ASN A 193 22.08 -68.75 30.07
N SER A 194 21.15 -69.73 30.09
CA SER A 194 21.35 -71.00 30.74
C SER A 194 22.49 -71.83 30.08
N ILE A 195 22.47 -71.87 28.72
CA ILE A 195 23.48 -72.55 27.91
C ILE A 195 24.86 -71.87 28.08
N LEU A 196 24.89 -70.53 28.06
CA LEU A 196 26.08 -69.72 28.24
C LEU A 196 26.76 -70.00 29.61
N ASN A 197 25.97 -70.14 30.67
CA ASN A 197 26.47 -70.42 31.98
C ASN A 197 26.99 -71.85 32.09
N SER A 198 26.36 -72.88 31.51
CA SER A 198 26.73 -74.30 31.56
C SER A 198 27.95 -74.62 30.67
N HIS A 199 28.16 -73.85 29.53
CA HIS A 199 29.21 -74.09 28.57
C HIS A 199 30.31 -73.02 28.54
N ARG A 200 30.43 -72.21 29.59
CA ARG A 200 31.26 -70.96 29.61
C ARG A 200 32.71 -71.20 29.21
N THR A 201 33.26 -72.41 29.52
CA THR A 201 34.64 -72.78 29.18
C THR A 201 34.86 -73.01 27.68
N TYR A 202 33.83 -73.32 26.93
CA TYR A 202 33.89 -73.62 25.52
C TYR A 202 33.71 -72.36 24.63
N LEU A 203 33.24 -71.28 25.25
CA LEU A 203 32.97 -70.04 24.56
C LEU A 203 34.21 -69.17 24.42
N GLN A 204 34.35 -68.43 23.31
CA GLN A 204 35.36 -67.43 23.12
C GLN A 204 35.10 -66.24 24.05
N ASP A 205 33.85 -65.74 24.02
CA ASP A 205 33.32 -64.72 24.88
C ASP A 205 31.94 -65.15 25.40
N ALA A 206 31.61 -64.74 26.65
CA ALA A 206 30.33 -65.07 27.28
C ALA A 206 29.25 -64.08 26.88
N VAL A 207 28.96 -63.91 25.56
CA VAL A 207 28.00 -62.98 24.98
C VAL A 207 27.08 -63.72 24.00
N ILE A 208 25.83 -63.26 23.94
CA ILE A 208 24.89 -63.66 22.92
C ILE A 208 25.11 -62.80 21.70
N THR A 209 25.24 -63.40 20.52
CA THR A 209 25.46 -62.69 19.25
C THR A 209 24.37 -63.02 18.26
N MET A 210 24.14 -62.11 17.28
CA MET A 210 23.26 -62.35 16.15
C MET A 210 24.07 -62.55 14.88
N ARG A 211 23.75 -63.60 14.10
CA ARG A 211 24.31 -63.87 12.75
C ARG A 211 23.15 -64.28 11.85
N ASP A 212 23.07 -63.65 10.66
CA ASP A 212 22.01 -63.89 9.70
C ASP A 212 20.58 -63.87 10.30
N GLY A 213 20.38 -62.97 11.29
CA GLY A 213 19.09 -62.83 11.97
C GLY A 213 18.81 -63.93 13.01
N ARG A 214 19.82 -64.72 13.40
CA ARG A 214 19.72 -65.85 14.35
C ARG A 214 20.57 -65.61 15.57
N TYR A 215 20.06 -65.96 16.75
CA TYR A 215 20.79 -65.90 17.98
C TYR A 215 21.81 -67.03 18.08
N CYS A 216 23.10 -66.72 18.20
CA CYS A 216 24.21 -67.62 18.19
C CYS A 216 25.14 -67.36 19.41
N LEU A 217 25.94 -68.40 19.77
CA LEU A 217 26.99 -68.29 20.76
C LEU A 217 28.36 -68.37 20.05
N PRO A 218 29.37 -67.56 20.44
CA PRO A 218 30.73 -67.62 19.90
C PRO A 218 31.50 -68.74 20.61
N VAL A 219 31.60 -69.87 19.91
CA VAL A 219 32.28 -71.07 20.41
C VAL A 219 33.72 -71.14 19.86
N LYS A 220 34.71 -71.49 20.67
CA LYS A 220 36.06 -71.72 20.19
C LYS A 220 36.07 -72.93 19.26
N ALA A 221 36.77 -72.86 18.11
CA ALA A 221 36.78 -73.85 17.07
C ALA A 221 37.16 -75.28 17.56
N GLU A 222 38.03 -75.34 18.57
CA GLU A 222 38.46 -76.55 19.23
C GLU A 222 37.35 -77.32 20.02
N TYR A 223 36.31 -76.57 20.47
CA TYR A 223 35.20 -77.16 21.22
C TYR A 223 33.93 -77.27 20.38
N LYS A 224 34.03 -77.25 19.03
CA LYS A 224 32.91 -77.38 18.08
C LYS A 224 32.00 -78.56 18.47
N ASN A 225 32.53 -79.69 18.86
CA ASN A 225 31.73 -80.89 19.11
C ASN A 225 31.11 -80.95 20.51
N GLN A 226 31.40 -80.00 21.40
CA GLN A 226 30.87 -79.92 22.75
C GLN A 226 29.60 -79.09 22.86
N VAL A 227 29.36 -78.23 21.87
CA VAL A 227 28.13 -77.46 21.75
C VAL A 227 27.36 -77.92 20.54
N SER A 228 26.27 -78.68 20.76
CA SER A 228 25.43 -79.26 19.73
C SER A 228 24.61 -78.12 19.09
N GLY A 229 24.81 -77.82 17.81
CA GLY A 229 24.09 -76.74 17.12
C GLY A 229 24.51 -76.57 15.67
N MET A 230 23.89 -75.61 14.97
CA MET A 230 24.24 -75.25 13.60
C MET A 230 25.25 -74.08 13.57
N ILE A 231 26.24 -74.17 12.71
CA ILE A 231 27.23 -73.11 12.46
C ILE A 231 26.65 -72.17 11.40
N HIS A 232 26.53 -70.91 11.76
CA HIS A 232 26.02 -69.85 10.86
C HIS A 232 27.14 -69.02 10.30
N ASP A 233 28.18 -68.79 11.08
CA ASP A 233 29.30 -67.92 10.68
C ASP A 233 30.59 -68.36 11.38
N GLN A 234 31.72 -67.86 10.87
CA GLN A 234 33.08 -68.13 11.41
C GLN A 234 33.87 -66.82 11.43
N SER A 235 34.65 -66.59 12.49
CA SER A 235 35.55 -65.43 12.58
C SER A 235 36.56 -65.46 11.42
N ALA A 236 37.09 -64.30 10.98
CA ALA A 236 38.07 -64.16 9.93
C ALA A 236 39.34 -65.00 10.13
N THR A 237 39.70 -65.27 11.40
CA THR A 237 40.87 -66.15 11.80
C THR A 237 40.48 -67.60 11.88
N GLY A 238 39.28 -68.00 11.79
CA GLY A 238 38.76 -69.36 11.88
C GLY A 238 38.73 -69.85 13.33
N SER A 239 39.10 -69.04 14.32
CA SER A 239 39.27 -69.47 15.73
C SER A 239 37.96 -69.48 16.50
N THR A 240 36.94 -68.85 16.01
CA THR A 240 35.61 -68.77 16.67
C THR A 240 34.51 -69.17 15.66
N LEU A 241 33.64 -70.05 16.09
CA LEU A 241 32.47 -70.47 15.36
C LEU A 241 31.22 -69.88 16.00
N PHE A 242 30.36 -69.26 15.20
CA PHE A 242 29.06 -68.76 15.69
C PHE A 242 28.05 -69.90 15.55
N ILE A 243 27.74 -70.55 16.69
CA ILE A 243 26.90 -71.75 16.74
C ILE A 243 25.49 -71.32 17.26
N GLU A 244 24.44 -71.67 16.50
CA GLU A 244 23.07 -71.68 16.99
C GLU A 244 22.86 -73.02 17.77
N PRO A 245 22.65 -72.99 19.06
CA PRO A 245 22.43 -74.24 19.83
C PRO A 245 21.18 -74.95 19.38
N MET A 246 21.15 -76.28 19.29
CA MET A 246 19.98 -77.05 18.76
C MET A 246 18.71 -76.76 19.56
N ALA A 247 18.80 -76.43 20.85
CA ALA A 247 17.64 -76.02 21.65
C ALA A 247 17.03 -74.73 21.25
N ILE A 248 17.79 -73.83 20.54
CA ILE A 248 17.37 -72.51 20.12
C ILE A 248 16.82 -72.50 18.68
N VAL A 249 17.22 -73.49 17.85
CA VAL A 249 16.82 -73.59 16.42
C VAL A 249 15.31 -73.47 16.25
N LYS A 250 14.53 -74.16 17.09
CA LYS A 250 13.04 -74.08 17.02
C LYS A 250 12.51 -72.68 17.30
N LEU A 251 13.09 -72.00 18.31
CA LEU A 251 12.64 -70.66 18.72
C LEU A 251 13.05 -69.61 17.69
N ASN A 252 14.27 -69.74 17.10
CA ASN A 252 14.69 -68.85 16.01
C ASN A 252 13.78 -69.07 14.76
N ASN A 253 13.35 -70.29 14.43
CA ASN A 253 12.41 -70.52 13.37
C ASN A 253 11.02 -69.94 13.70
N GLU A 254 10.56 -70.09 14.97
CA GLU A 254 9.31 -69.45 15.42
C GLU A 254 9.34 -67.94 15.25
N ILE A 255 10.47 -67.28 15.63
CA ILE A 255 10.62 -65.82 15.37
C ILE A 255 10.54 -65.53 13.89
N ARG A 256 11.22 -66.28 13.05
CA ARG A 256 11.21 -66.07 11.57
C ARG A 256 9.80 -66.23 10.99
N GLU A 257 9.04 -67.21 11.45
CA GLU A 257 7.62 -67.37 11.05
C GLU A 257 6.76 -66.18 11.52
N LEU A 258 7.01 -65.72 12.74
CA LEU A 258 6.31 -64.54 13.31
C LEU A 258 6.68 -63.27 12.58
N GLU A 259 7.94 -63.06 12.19
CA GLU A 259 8.36 -61.91 11.35
C GLU A 259 7.65 -61.90 10.00
N ILE A 260 7.50 -63.09 9.35
CA ILE A 260 6.72 -63.21 8.10
C ILE A 260 5.22 -62.89 8.34
N GLN A 261 4.70 -63.28 9.49
CA GLN A 261 3.33 -62.94 9.89
C GLN A 261 3.17 -61.46 10.18
N GLU A 262 4.17 -60.86 10.86
CA GLU A 262 4.23 -59.40 11.07
C GLU A 262 4.18 -58.64 9.74
N GLN A 263 4.97 -59.03 8.74
CA GLN A 263 4.96 -58.41 7.44
C GLN A 263 3.58 -58.48 6.75
N LYS A 264 2.93 -59.66 6.84
CA LYS A 264 1.55 -59.85 6.31
C LYS A 264 0.51 -58.97 7.01
N GLU A 265 0.61 -58.84 8.34
CA GLU A 265 -0.25 -57.95 9.14
C GLU A 265 -0.04 -56.48 8.77
N ILE A 266 1.22 -56.08 8.57
CA ILE A 266 1.58 -54.76 8.05
C ILE A 266 0.96 -54.50 6.69
N GLU A 267 1.09 -55.42 5.76
CA GLU A 267 0.47 -55.35 4.42
C GLU A 267 -1.07 -55.24 4.50
N ALA A 268 -1.71 -55.97 5.42
CA ALA A 268 -3.14 -55.90 5.67
C ALA A 268 -3.57 -54.55 6.23
N VAL A 269 -2.79 -53.98 7.15
CA VAL A 269 -3.07 -52.61 7.66
C VAL A 269 -2.96 -51.59 6.55
N LEU A 270 -1.90 -51.62 5.73
CA LEU A 270 -1.73 -50.72 4.59
C LEU A 270 -2.83 -50.86 3.55
N ALA A 271 -3.27 -52.11 3.26
CA ALA A 271 -4.39 -52.35 2.36
C ALA A 271 -5.72 -51.80 2.93
N SER A 272 -5.95 -51.95 4.24
CA SER A 272 -7.11 -51.36 4.92
C SER A 272 -7.15 -49.85 4.81
N LEU A 273 -6.02 -49.17 5.11
CA LEU A 273 -5.93 -47.71 5.00
C LEU A 273 -6.09 -47.25 3.55
N SER A 274 -5.52 -47.98 2.59
CA SER A 274 -5.69 -47.74 1.16
C SER A 274 -7.13 -47.84 0.69
N ASN A 275 -7.85 -48.87 1.17
CA ASN A 275 -9.27 -49.07 0.87
C ASN A 275 -10.17 -47.98 1.53
N GLU A 276 -9.78 -47.46 2.68
CA GLU A 276 -10.46 -46.32 3.31
C GLU A 276 -10.21 -45.01 2.57
N ALA A 277 -9.01 -44.84 1.99
CA ALA A 277 -8.65 -43.64 1.18
C ALA A 277 -9.29 -43.66 -0.25
N ALA A 278 -9.53 -44.86 -0.81
CA ALA A 278 -9.99 -45.02 -2.19
C ALA A 278 -11.35 -44.30 -2.50
N PRO A 279 -12.36 -44.29 -1.63
CA PRO A 279 -13.58 -43.54 -1.90
C PRO A 279 -13.40 -42.04 -1.99
N HIS A 280 -12.28 -41.50 -1.50
CA HIS A 280 -11.98 -40.08 -1.39
C HIS A 280 -10.94 -39.53 -2.39
N ILE A 281 -10.76 -40.25 -3.50
CA ILE A 281 -9.76 -39.90 -4.52
C ILE A 281 -10.02 -38.50 -5.10
N GLU A 282 -11.28 -38.17 -5.41
CA GLU A 282 -11.63 -36.88 -6.02
C GLU A 282 -11.43 -35.74 -5.02
N GLU A 283 -11.83 -35.91 -3.76
CA GLU A 283 -11.61 -34.91 -2.72
C GLU A 283 -10.13 -34.71 -2.42
N LEU A 284 -9.32 -35.76 -2.43
CA LEU A 284 -7.88 -35.70 -2.26
C LEU A 284 -7.20 -34.97 -3.43
N ARG A 285 -7.64 -35.22 -4.67
CA ARG A 285 -7.17 -34.54 -5.87
C ARG A 285 -7.50 -33.06 -5.80
N LEU A 286 -8.76 -32.72 -5.54
CA LEU A 286 -9.24 -31.36 -5.42
C LEU A 286 -8.49 -30.60 -4.30
N ASN A 287 -8.30 -31.22 -3.14
CA ASN A 287 -7.52 -30.64 -2.05
C ASN A 287 -6.10 -30.29 -2.47
N MET A 288 -5.42 -31.22 -3.16
CA MET A 288 -4.05 -31.00 -3.62
C MET A 288 -3.97 -29.81 -4.58
N GLU A 289 -4.91 -29.71 -5.53
CA GLU A 289 -4.97 -28.62 -6.53
C GLU A 289 -5.28 -27.27 -5.86
N LEU A 290 -6.32 -27.23 -5.00
CA LEU A 290 -6.72 -26.00 -4.31
C LEU A 290 -5.62 -25.50 -3.37
N LEU A 291 -4.97 -26.40 -2.65
CA LEU A 291 -3.87 -26.04 -1.76
C LEU A 291 -2.64 -25.53 -2.52
N ALA A 292 -2.34 -26.11 -3.69
CA ALA A 292 -1.28 -25.64 -4.58
C ALA A 292 -1.59 -24.24 -5.12
N GLN A 293 -2.84 -23.98 -5.53
CA GLN A 293 -3.27 -22.66 -5.98
C GLN A 293 -3.22 -21.63 -4.84
N LEU A 294 -3.67 -22.01 -3.64
CA LEU A 294 -3.56 -21.11 -2.48
C LEU A 294 -2.11 -20.80 -2.13
N ASP A 295 -1.21 -21.80 -2.08
CA ASP A 295 0.22 -21.58 -1.84
C ASP A 295 0.82 -20.59 -2.87
N PHE A 296 0.48 -20.75 -4.14
CA PHE A 296 0.86 -19.85 -5.21
C PHE A 296 0.30 -18.42 -5.02
N ILE A 297 -0.98 -18.27 -4.68
CA ILE A 297 -1.60 -16.95 -4.45
C ILE A 297 -0.99 -16.27 -3.22
N PHE A 298 -0.75 -17.02 -2.14
CA PHE A 298 -0.11 -16.48 -0.94
C PHE A 298 1.39 -16.16 -1.17
N ALA A 299 2.07 -16.86 -2.09
CA ALA A 299 3.41 -16.48 -2.54
C ALA A 299 3.41 -15.12 -3.25
N LYS A 300 2.42 -14.83 -4.12
CA LYS A 300 2.24 -13.50 -4.72
C LYS A 300 2.02 -12.42 -3.66
N ALA A 301 1.19 -12.71 -2.65
CA ALA A 301 0.95 -11.79 -1.54
C ALA A 301 2.22 -11.53 -0.72
N ALA A 302 3.05 -12.55 -0.49
CA ALA A 302 4.32 -12.41 0.20
C ALA A 302 5.30 -11.53 -0.59
N LEU A 303 5.41 -11.74 -1.90
CA LEU A 303 6.22 -10.92 -2.81
C LEU A 303 5.73 -9.46 -2.81
N SER A 304 4.42 -9.25 -2.88
CA SER A 304 3.80 -7.92 -2.79
C SER A 304 4.19 -7.17 -1.52
N ARG A 305 4.20 -7.85 -0.38
CA ARG A 305 4.62 -7.28 0.90
C ARG A 305 6.12 -6.98 0.96
N GLN A 306 6.95 -7.88 0.42
CA GLN A 306 8.41 -7.71 0.38
C GLN A 306 8.80 -6.42 -0.32
N TYR A 307 8.19 -6.13 -1.47
CA TYR A 307 8.48 -4.93 -2.27
C TYR A 307 7.56 -3.75 -1.97
N ARG A 308 6.66 -3.86 -0.99
CA ARG A 308 5.65 -2.82 -0.66
C ARG A 308 4.85 -2.41 -1.89
N CYS A 309 4.36 -3.42 -2.61
CA CYS A 309 3.60 -3.22 -3.82
C CYS A 309 2.16 -2.79 -3.54
N SER A 310 1.54 -2.17 -4.54
CA SER A 310 0.10 -1.92 -4.62
C SER A 310 -0.52 -2.57 -5.86
N ALA A 311 -1.82 -2.84 -5.82
CA ALA A 311 -2.55 -3.34 -6.96
C ALA A 311 -2.70 -2.24 -8.03
N PRO A 312 -2.24 -2.43 -9.27
CA PRO A 312 -2.48 -1.49 -10.35
C PRO A 312 -3.92 -1.57 -10.85
N VAL A 313 -4.45 -0.44 -11.31
CA VAL A 313 -5.75 -0.37 -11.98
C VAL A 313 -5.55 -0.66 -13.47
N PHE A 314 -6.23 -1.68 -14.00
CA PHE A 314 -6.11 -2.04 -15.42
C PHE A 314 -7.16 -1.38 -16.28
N ASN A 315 -6.74 -0.93 -17.48
CA ASN A 315 -7.59 -0.36 -18.52
C ASN A 315 -7.28 -0.97 -19.91
N ASP A 316 -8.27 -0.90 -20.79
CA ASP A 316 -8.21 -1.30 -22.20
C ASP A 316 -7.89 -0.15 -23.18
N LYS A 317 -7.61 1.05 -22.63
CA LYS A 317 -7.41 2.29 -23.40
C LYS A 317 -5.95 2.57 -23.77
N GLY A 318 -5.06 1.64 -23.48
CA GLY A 318 -3.63 1.81 -23.69
C GLY A 318 -3.01 2.89 -22.77
N ARG A 319 -3.57 3.17 -21.59
CA ARG A 319 -3.06 4.18 -20.68
C ARG A 319 -2.17 3.56 -19.61
N ILE A 320 -0.98 4.09 -19.48
CA ILE A 320 -0.05 3.79 -18.39
C ILE A 320 0.07 5.06 -17.54
N HIS A 321 -0.04 4.94 -16.23
CA HIS A 321 0.25 6.01 -15.28
C HIS A 321 0.84 5.41 -14.00
N ILE A 322 2.14 5.37 -13.92
CA ILE A 322 2.90 4.85 -12.77
C ILE A 322 3.25 6.03 -11.86
N LYS A 323 2.87 5.92 -10.60
CA LYS A 323 3.17 6.90 -9.55
C LYS A 323 4.19 6.31 -8.58
N ASP A 324 5.28 7.00 -8.35
CA ASP A 324 6.36 6.60 -7.43
C ASP A 324 6.83 5.15 -7.63
N GLY A 325 6.96 4.75 -8.89
CA GLY A 325 7.39 3.40 -9.27
C GLY A 325 8.85 3.15 -8.91
N ARG A 326 9.12 2.04 -8.21
CA ARG A 326 10.48 1.62 -7.81
C ARG A 326 10.83 0.30 -8.47
N HIS A 327 11.93 0.26 -9.21
CA HIS A 327 12.37 -0.98 -9.88
C HIS A 327 12.69 -2.06 -8.83
N PRO A 328 12.00 -3.23 -8.83
CA PRO A 328 12.07 -4.22 -7.74
C PRO A 328 13.44 -4.89 -7.58
N LEU A 329 14.24 -4.94 -8.63
CA LEU A 329 15.56 -5.56 -8.62
C LEU A 329 16.69 -4.60 -8.20
N LEU A 330 16.38 -3.34 -7.88
CA LEU A 330 17.33 -2.38 -7.32
C LEU A 330 17.28 -2.39 -5.79
N ASP A 331 18.35 -1.91 -5.17
CA ASP A 331 18.42 -1.76 -3.72
C ASP A 331 17.28 -0.86 -3.21
N PRO A 332 16.40 -1.36 -2.32
CA PRO A 332 15.25 -0.60 -1.81
C PRO A 332 15.62 0.69 -1.09
N GLN A 333 16.86 0.81 -0.60
CA GLN A 333 17.34 2.01 0.12
C GLN A 333 17.87 3.09 -0.84
N LYS A 334 18.27 2.69 -2.06
CA LYS A 334 18.91 3.58 -3.04
C LYS A 334 18.01 3.89 -4.23
N VAL A 335 17.00 3.07 -4.48
CA VAL A 335 16.11 3.24 -5.63
C VAL A 335 15.32 4.54 -5.51
N VAL A 336 15.44 5.39 -6.52
CA VAL A 336 14.65 6.61 -6.63
C VAL A 336 13.33 6.30 -7.32
N PRO A 337 12.19 6.72 -6.76
CA PRO A 337 10.89 6.51 -7.38
C PRO A 337 10.75 7.35 -8.65
N ILE A 338 10.11 6.79 -9.67
CA ILE A 338 9.84 7.47 -10.93
C ILE A 338 8.35 7.62 -11.18
N ASN A 339 7.96 8.74 -11.80
CA ASN A 339 6.61 9.02 -12.26
C ASN A 339 6.59 8.98 -13.77
N ILE A 340 5.76 8.09 -14.35
CA ILE A 340 5.67 7.93 -15.82
C ILE A 340 4.21 7.83 -16.22
N TRP A 341 3.84 8.57 -17.29
CA TRP A 341 2.54 8.39 -17.94
C TRP A 341 2.70 8.31 -19.46
N LEU A 342 1.84 7.54 -20.11
CA LEU A 342 1.82 7.29 -21.54
C LEU A 342 0.40 6.91 -21.97
N GLY A 343 -0.01 7.26 -23.18
CA GLY A 343 -1.26 6.81 -23.78
C GLY A 343 -2.49 7.68 -23.46
N LYS A 344 -2.31 8.84 -22.80
CA LYS A 344 -3.36 9.83 -22.57
C LYS A 344 -3.18 11.04 -23.48
N ASP A 345 -2.10 11.76 -23.30
CA ASP A 345 -1.81 13.01 -24.01
C ASP A 345 -0.85 12.76 -25.17
N PHE A 346 -0.05 11.71 -25.11
CA PHE A 346 0.92 11.26 -26.12
C PHE A 346 1.02 9.74 -26.16
N ASP A 347 1.38 9.20 -27.32
CA ASP A 347 1.55 7.77 -27.57
C ASP A 347 3.02 7.34 -27.48
N LEU A 348 3.95 8.27 -27.67
CA LEU A 348 5.36 8.07 -27.78
C LEU A 348 6.11 8.99 -26.82
N LEU A 349 7.02 8.40 -26.02
CA LEU A 349 7.87 9.12 -25.07
C LEU A 349 9.34 8.93 -25.44
N ILE A 350 10.05 10.01 -25.70
CA ILE A 350 11.48 10.01 -26.01
C ILE A 350 12.27 10.48 -24.78
N VAL A 351 13.03 9.57 -24.19
CA VAL A 351 13.80 9.83 -22.96
C VAL A 351 15.24 10.18 -23.35
N THR A 352 15.70 11.35 -22.97
CA THR A 352 17.03 11.88 -23.26
C THR A 352 17.86 12.06 -21.98
N GLY A 353 19.15 12.32 -22.10
CA GLY A 353 20.06 12.52 -20.96
C GLY A 353 21.25 11.56 -20.96
N PRO A 354 22.14 11.64 -19.95
CA PRO A 354 23.34 10.77 -19.87
C PRO A 354 22.98 9.31 -19.61
N ASN A 355 23.84 8.38 -20.04
CA ASN A 355 23.60 6.92 -19.86
C ASN A 355 23.48 6.54 -18.38
N THR A 356 24.26 7.18 -17.52
CA THR A 356 24.24 6.96 -16.08
C THR A 356 23.00 7.51 -15.40
N GLY A 357 22.12 8.24 -16.11
CA GLY A 357 20.96 8.95 -15.54
C GLY A 357 19.75 8.06 -15.23
N GLY A 358 19.75 6.78 -15.60
CA GLY A 358 18.64 5.86 -15.31
C GLY A 358 17.65 5.68 -16.48
N LYS A 359 17.97 6.10 -17.70
CA LYS A 359 17.13 5.94 -18.91
C LYS A 359 16.69 4.49 -19.12
N THR A 360 17.65 3.57 -19.22
CA THR A 360 17.42 2.13 -19.38
C THR A 360 16.59 1.54 -18.25
N VAL A 361 16.83 1.99 -17.00
CA VAL A 361 16.06 1.55 -15.84
C VAL A 361 14.61 2.00 -15.92
N SER A 362 14.34 3.20 -16.42
CA SER A 362 12.97 3.71 -16.60
C SER A 362 12.19 2.87 -17.62
N LEU A 363 12.81 2.53 -18.77
CA LEU A 363 12.26 1.61 -19.77
C LEU A 363 11.96 0.23 -19.17
N LYS A 364 12.97 -0.36 -18.49
CA LYS A 364 12.82 -1.66 -17.84
C LYS A 364 11.72 -1.65 -16.77
N THR A 365 11.57 -0.54 -16.03
CA THR A 365 10.52 -0.41 -15.00
C THR A 365 9.14 -0.48 -15.63
N VAL A 366 8.87 0.27 -16.69
CA VAL A 366 7.56 0.27 -17.38
C VAL A 366 7.26 -1.11 -17.95
N GLY A 367 8.22 -1.71 -18.66
CA GLY A 367 8.05 -3.04 -19.25
C GLY A 367 7.82 -4.10 -18.17
N LEU A 368 8.65 -4.14 -17.15
CA LEU A 368 8.55 -5.11 -16.06
C LEU A 368 7.25 -4.97 -15.27
N PHE A 369 6.81 -3.73 -14.97
CA PHE A 369 5.54 -3.51 -14.28
C PHE A 369 4.35 -3.97 -15.12
N THR A 370 4.38 -3.75 -16.42
CA THR A 370 3.36 -4.25 -17.34
C THR A 370 3.29 -5.78 -17.29
N LEU A 371 4.43 -6.47 -17.39
CA LEU A 371 4.49 -7.92 -17.31
C LEU A 371 4.04 -8.46 -15.95
N MET A 372 4.52 -7.86 -14.84
CA MET A 372 4.11 -8.22 -13.48
C MET A 372 2.60 -8.03 -13.30
N GLY A 373 2.08 -6.88 -13.68
CA GLY A 373 0.67 -6.57 -13.53
C GLY A 373 -0.23 -7.51 -14.33
N GLN A 374 0.10 -7.79 -15.60
CA GLN A 374 -0.64 -8.72 -16.45
C GLN A 374 -0.55 -10.18 -15.98
N ALA A 375 0.48 -10.53 -15.19
CA ALA A 375 0.58 -11.82 -14.52
C ALA A 375 -0.25 -11.90 -13.22
N GLY A 376 -0.92 -10.82 -12.79
CA GLY A 376 -1.66 -10.76 -11.54
C GLY A 376 -0.77 -10.53 -10.31
N LEU A 377 0.45 -10.01 -10.50
CA LEU A 377 1.32 -9.53 -9.44
C LEU A 377 1.04 -8.05 -9.16
N HIS A 378 1.15 -7.63 -7.92
CA HIS A 378 1.19 -6.22 -7.57
C HIS A 378 2.51 -5.60 -8.01
N ILE A 379 2.53 -4.28 -8.19
CA ILE A 379 3.73 -3.53 -8.61
C ILE A 379 4.22 -2.62 -7.48
N PRO A 380 5.54 -2.43 -7.33
CA PRO A 380 6.12 -1.53 -6.32
C PRO A 380 5.98 -0.06 -6.76
N ALA A 381 4.74 0.41 -6.72
CA ALA A 381 4.34 1.77 -7.08
C ALA A 381 3.25 2.27 -6.10
N TRP A 382 2.94 3.56 -6.15
CA TRP A 382 1.91 4.14 -5.30
C TRP A 382 0.51 3.67 -5.72
N GLU A 383 -0.40 3.58 -4.74
CA GLU A 383 -1.81 3.23 -4.96
C GLU A 383 -2.49 4.13 -5.99
N GLY A 384 -3.32 3.54 -6.86
CA GLY A 384 -3.94 4.24 -7.98
C GLY A 384 -3.02 4.45 -9.19
N SER A 385 -1.92 3.70 -9.29
CA SER A 385 -1.19 3.55 -10.55
C SER A 385 -2.02 2.76 -11.54
N GLU A 386 -2.03 3.21 -12.82
CA GLU A 386 -2.78 2.59 -13.91
C GLU A 386 -1.83 1.87 -14.87
N LEU A 387 -2.23 0.69 -15.32
CA LEU A 387 -1.56 -0.06 -16.39
C LEU A 387 -2.57 -0.41 -17.49
N ALA A 388 -2.09 -0.46 -18.72
CA ALA A 388 -2.87 -0.97 -19.83
C ALA A 388 -2.63 -2.46 -20.06
N VAL A 389 -3.59 -3.12 -20.70
CA VAL A 389 -3.42 -4.48 -21.20
C VAL A 389 -2.84 -4.41 -22.59
N PHE A 390 -1.71 -5.09 -22.78
CA PHE A 390 -1.06 -5.24 -24.07
C PHE A 390 -1.06 -6.71 -24.48
N ASP A 391 -1.26 -6.95 -25.76
CA ASP A 391 -1.17 -8.29 -26.35
C ASP A 391 0.29 -8.71 -26.43
N GLU A 392 1.17 -7.77 -26.82
CA GLU A 392 2.61 -8.00 -26.89
C GLU A 392 3.40 -6.82 -26.23
N VAL A 393 4.49 -7.20 -25.58
CA VAL A 393 5.51 -6.27 -25.10
C VAL A 393 6.80 -6.58 -25.82
N PHE A 394 7.35 -5.60 -26.53
CA PHE A 394 8.61 -5.71 -27.25
C PHE A 394 9.68 -4.87 -26.56
N ALA A 395 10.89 -5.40 -26.49
CA ALA A 395 12.02 -4.72 -25.89
C ALA A 395 13.28 -4.91 -26.73
N ASP A 396 13.87 -3.81 -27.12
CA ASP A 396 15.23 -3.74 -27.67
C ASP A 396 16.08 -2.94 -26.68
N ILE A 397 16.59 -3.64 -25.67
CA ILE A 397 17.30 -3.05 -24.53
C ILE A 397 18.53 -3.90 -24.23
N GLY A 398 19.69 -3.27 -24.13
CA GLY A 398 20.95 -3.86 -23.68
C GLY A 398 21.98 -4.00 -24.80
N ASP A 399 23.26 -3.94 -24.40
CA ASP A 399 24.41 -4.22 -25.26
C ASP A 399 24.52 -5.73 -25.44
N GLU A 400 24.29 -6.23 -26.64
CA GLU A 400 24.65 -7.61 -27.00
C GLU A 400 26.21 -7.70 -27.21
N GLN A 401 26.97 -7.34 -26.16
CA GLN A 401 28.43 -7.51 -26.13
C GLN A 401 28.83 -8.96 -25.83
N SER A 402 28.16 -9.92 -26.43
CA SER A 402 28.65 -11.30 -26.40
C SER A 402 29.70 -11.48 -27.50
N ILE A 403 30.92 -11.75 -27.09
CA ILE A 403 32.09 -12.02 -27.98
C ILE A 403 31.80 -13.16 -28.98
N GLU A 404 30.75 -13.93 -28.77
CA GLU A 404 30.36 -15.08 -29.62
C GLU A 404 29.50 -14.69 -30.83
N GLN A 405 28.97 -13.48 -30.94
CA GLN A 405 28.18 -13.05 -32.11
C GLN A 405 28.96 -11.97 -32.86
N SER A 406 29.47 -12.36 -34.00
CA SER A 406 30.27 -11.56 -34.93
C SER A 406 29.50 -10.50 -35.74
N LEU A 407 28.21 -10.23 -35.38
CA LEU A 407 27.42 -9.17 -35.98
C LEU A 407 27.73 -7.85 -35.30
N SER A 408 27.88 -6.77 -36.06
CA SER A 408 27.95 -5.40 -35.52
C SER A 408 26.76 -5.16 -34.62
N THR A 409 26.98 -4.48 -33.51
CA THR A 409 25.92 -4.09 -32.52
C THR A 409 24.73 -3.44 -33.22
N PHE A 410 24.98 -2.56 -34.21
CA PHE A 410 23.94 -1.95 -35.04
C PHE A 410 23.10 -2.98 -35.79
N SER A 411 23.73 -3.98 -36.41
CA SER A 411 23.00 -5.02 -37.19
C SER A 411 22.10 -5.89 -36.30
N ALA A 412 22.54 -6.19 -35.06
CA ALA A 412 21.77 -6.96 -34.10
C ALA A 412 20.52 -6.18 -33.65
N HIS A 413 20.67 -4.92 -33.26
CA HIS A 413 19.56 -4.03 -32.93
C HIS A 413 18.59 -3.86 -34.10
N MET A 414 19.12 -3.62 -35.32
CA MET A 414 18.29 -3.43 -36.50
C MET A 414 17.49 -4.70 -36.87
N THR A 415 18.08 -5.88 -36.75
CA THR A 415 17.37 -7.15 -36.97
C THR A 415 16.23 -7.31 -35.97
N ASN A 416 16.45 -6.96 -34.70
CA ASN A 416 15.41 -7.02 -33.68
C ASN A 416 14.30 -5.99 -33.97
N ILE A 417 14.65 -4.75 -34.28
CA ILE A 417 13.73 -3.68 -34.66
C ILE A 417 12.86 -4.11 -35.84
N VAL A 418 13.43 -4.66 -36.89
CA VAL A 418 12.68 -5.18 -38.05
C VAL A 418 11.66 -6.24 -37.62
N SER A 419 12.08 -7.19 -36.78
CA SER A 419 11.16 -8.20 -36.22
C SER A 419 10.02 -7.58 -35.41
N ILE A 420 10.31 -6.55 -34.61
CA ILE A 420 9.30 -5.81 -33.82
C ILE A 420 8.32 -5.12 -34.76
N LEU A 421 8.81 -4.38 -35.77
CA LEU A 421 7.97 -3.64 -36.73
C LEU A 421 7.03 -4.53 -37.54
N GLN A 422 7.41 -5.80 -37.76
CA GLN A 422 6.56 -6.78 -38.46
C GLN A 422 5.42 -7.32 -37.58
N GLN A 423 5.55 -7.27 -36.25
CA GLN A 423 4.63 -7.88 -35.29
C GLN A 423 3.85 -6.86 -34.46
N ALA A 424 4.38 -5.65 -34.32
CA ALA A 424 3.77 -4.61 -33.49
C ALA A 424 2.46 -4.10 -34.08
N ASP A 425 1.50 -3.82 -33.20
CA ASP A 425 0.20 -3.23 -33.51
C ASP A 425 -0.20 -2.18 -32.47
N SER A 426 -1.42 -1.65 -32.54
CA SER A 426 -1.92 -0.64 -31.62
C SER A 426 -2.11 -1.11 -30.17
N ARG A 427 -2.07 -2.42 -29.93
CA ARG A 427 -2.14 -3.09 -28.62
C ARG A 427 -0.78 -3.57 -28.12
N SER A 428 0.29 -3.07 -28.72
CA SER A 428 1.66 -3.40 -28.37
C SER A 428 2.34 -2.29 -27.58
N LEU A 429 3.22 -2.69 -26.63
CA LEU A 429 4.15 -1.79 -25.93
C LEU A 429 5.56 -2.02 -26.49
N CYS A 430 6.17 -0.99 -27.09
CA CYS A 430 7.49 -1.04 -27.69
C CYS A 430 8.49 -0.22 -26.85
N LEU A 431 9.61 -0.83 -26.46
CA LEU A 431 10.64 -0.24 -25.63
C LEU A 431 11.99 -0.33 -26.35
N PHE A 432 12.59 0.81 -26.67
CA PHE A 432 13.87 0.90 -27.39
C PHE A 432 14.90 1.64 -26.57
N ASP A 433 16.05 1.05 -26.35
CA ASP A 433 17.17 1.69 -25.69
C ASP A 433 18.23 2.08 -26.74
N GLU A 434 18.72 3.31 -26.66
CA GLU A 434 19.71 3.89 -27.57
C GLU A 434 19.38 3.72 -29.07
N LEU A 435 18.12 4.00 -29.43
CA LEU A 435 17.62 3.81 -30.79
C LEU A 435 18.45 4.56 -31.82
N GLY A 436 18.96 3.83 -32.82
CA GLY A 436 19.81 4.35 -33.91
C GLY A 436 21.30 4.39 -33.57
N ALA A 437 21.73 3.95 -32.37
CA ALA A 437 23.15 3.91 -32.01
C ALA A 437 23.96 2.87 -32.86
N GLY A 438 25.26 3.07 -32.94
CA GLY A 438 26.19 2.13 -33.57
C GLY A 438 26.42 2.31 -35.07
N THR A 439 25.91 3.41 -35.70
CA THR A 439 26.17 3.83 -37.06
C THR A 439 26.51 5.33 -37.14
N ASP A 440 26.63 5.90 -38.35
CA ASP A 440 26.76 7.35 -38.48
C ASP A 440 25.63 8.08 -37.76
N PRO A 441 25.92 9.11 -36.93
CA PRO A 441 24.92 9.77 -36.13
C PRO A 441 23.76 10.37 -36.93
N THR A 442 24.01 10.89 -38.12
CA THR A 442 22.99 11.50 -39.00
C THR A 442 22.07 10.45 -39.56
N GLU A 443 22.63 9.33 -40.04
CA GLU A 443 21.88 8.18 -40.56
C GLU A 443 21.09 7.51 -39.44
N GLY A 444 21.73 7.31 -38.27
CA GLY A 444 21.12 6.72 -37.09
C GLY A 444 19.91 7.54 -36.60
N ALA A 445 20.04 8.84 -36.51
CA ALA A 445 18.95 9.74 -36.12
C ALA A 445 17.80 9.69 -37.15
N ALA A 446 18.09 9.71 -38.44
CA ALA A 446 17.08 9.64 -39.50
C ALA A 446 16.30 8.31 -39.47
N LEU A 447 16.99 7.18 -39.28
CA LEU A 447 16.37 5.87 -39.14
C LEU A 447 15.49 5.80 -37.87
N ALA A 448 16.00 6.31 -36.77
CA ALA A 448 15.25 6.35 -35.49
C ALA A 448 13.95 7.16 -35.63
N ILE A 449 13.99 8.32 -36.25
CA ILE A 449 12.80 9.15 -36.53
C ILE A 449 11.82 8.37 -37.41
N ALA A 450 12.28 7.72 -38.45
CA ALA A 450 11.43 6.96 -39.34
C ALA A 450 10.74 5.78 -38.66
N VAL A 451 11.45 5.02 -37.81
CA VAL A 451 10.92 3.91 -36.99
C VAL A 451 9.89 4.44 -36.00
N LEU A 452 10.20 5.50 -35.25
CA LEU A 452 9.30 6.08 -34.27
C LEU A 452 8.04 6.68 -34.93
N SER A 453 8.18 7.34 -36.07
CA SER A 453 7.04 7.86 -36.85
C SER A 453 6.12 6.74 -37.32
N PHE A 454 6.66 5.62 -37.77
CA PHE A 454 5.88 4.45 -38.16
C PHE A 454 5.06 3.90 -36.99
N LEU A 455 5.68 3.68 -35.83
CA LEU A 455 5.01 3.17 -34.61
C LEU A 455 3.97 4.17 -34.09
N HIS A 456 4.27 5.47 -34.12
CA HIS A 456 3.32 6.53 -33.76
C HIS A 456 2.09 6.53 -34.66
N ASN A 457 2.27 6.39 -35.97
CA ASN A 457 1.15 6.30 -36.94
C ASN A 457 0.29 5.05 -36.68
N MET A 458 0.88 3.95 -36.21
CA MET A 458 0.17 2.74 -35.82
C MET A 458 -0.50 2.85 -34.45
N LYS A 459 -0.28 3.95 -33.71
CA LYS A 459 -0.77 4.16 -32.35
C LYS A 459 -0.25 3.15 -31.33
N CYS A 460 0.95 2.57 -31.58
CA CYS A 460 1.67 1.78 -30.59
C CYS A 460 2.07 2.64 -29.41
N ARG A 461 2.03 2.07 -28.18
CA ARG A 461 2.62 2.73 -27.03
C ARG A 461 4.12 2.51 -27.07
N THR A 462 4.87 3.58 -27.20
CA THR A 462 6.32 3.48 -27.42
C THR A 462 7.10 4.34 -26.44
N MET A 463 8.15 3.77 -25.86
CA MET A 463 9.18 4.52 -25.15
C MET A 463 10.54 4.26 -25.81
N ALA A 464 11.29 5.31 -26.11
CA ALA A 464 12.61 5.20 -26.69
C ALA A 464 13.61 6.06 -25.93
N THR A 465 14.84 5.59 -25.76
CA THR A 465 15.94 6.43 -25.29
C THR A 465 16.86 6.80 -26.43
N THR A 466 17.48 7.95 -26.33
CA THR A 466 18.41 8.42 -27.36
C THR A 466 19.38 9.48 -26.81
N HIS A 467 20.47 9.69 -27.58
CA HIS A 467 21.40 10.80 -27.39
C HIS A 467 21.30 11.85 -28.50
N TYR A 468 20.51 11.57 -29.57
CA TYR A 468 20.44 12.46 -30.72
C TYR A 468 19.59 13.68 -30.48
N SER A 469 20.11 14.86 -30.84
CA SER A 469 19.39 16.13 -30.71
C SER A 469 18.20 16.24 -31.68
N GLU A 470 18.28 15.59 -32.84
CA GLU A 470 17.23 15.55 -33.87
C GLU A 470 15.95 14.90 -33.32
N LEU A 471 16.05 13.87 -32.46
CA LEU A 471 14.91 13.23 -31.84
C LEU A 471 14.26 14.12 -30.79
N LYS A 472 15.01 15.00 -30.11
CA LYS A 472 14.46 16.02 -29.21
C LYS A 472 13.58 16.98 -30.01
N VAL A 473 14.07 17.46 -31.17
CA VAL A 473 13.31 18.33 -32.09
C VAL A 473 12.07 17.62 -32.62
N PHE A 474 12.23 16.36 -33.03
CA PHE A 474 11.09 15.55 -33.51
C PHE A 474 9.97 15.49 -32.47
N ALA A 475 10.29 15.27 -31.21
CA ALA A 475 9.28 15.24 -30.14
C ALA A 475 8.65 16.61 -29.87
N LEU A 476 9.38 17.72 -30.06
CA LEU A 476 8.82 19.05 -29.89
C LEU A 476 7.90 19.47 -31.05
N THR A 477 8.11 18.91 -32.25
CA THR A 477 7.42 19.31 -33.47
C THR A 477 6.26 18.38 -33.84
N THR A 478 6.20 17.15 -33.26
CA THR A 478 5.24 16.14 -33.64
C THR A 478 4.16 15.99 -32.57
N PRO A 479 2.89 16.32 -32.85
CA PRO A 479 1.79 16.15 -31.88
C PRO A 479 1.63 14.68 -31.47
N GLY A 480 1.49 14.40 -30.18
CA GLY A 480 1.37 13.03 -29.64
C GLY A 480 2.70 12.33 -29.37
N VAL A 481 3.83 13.04 -29.55
CA VAL A 481 5.18 12.65 -29.13
C VAL A 481 5.63 13.60 -28.04
N GLU A 482 6.22 13.08 -26.97
CA GLU A 482 6.67 13.89 -25.83
C GLU A 482 8.13 13.60 -25.48
N ASN A 483 8.82 14.65 -25.01
CA ASN A 483 10.16 14.52 -24.47
C ASN A 483 10.15 14.18 -23.00
N ALA A 484 11.17 13.47 -22.56
CA ALA A 484 11.51 13.32 -21.15
C ALA A 484 13.02 13.38 -20.95
N CYS A 485 13.46 13.79 -19.77
CA CYS A 485 14.87 13.71 -19.40
C CYS A 485 15.07 13.07 -18.04
N CYS A 486 16.21 12.40 -17.88
CA CYS A 486 16.70 12.01 -16.56
C CYS A 486 17.47 13.19 -15.95
N GLU A 487 16.99 13.67 -14.80
CA GLU A 487 17.58 14.81 -14.10
C GLU A 487 19.03 14.50 -13.68
N PHE A 488 19.92 15.44 -13.91
CA PHE A 488 21.34 15.36 -13.54
C PHE A 488 21.75 16.60 -12.76
N SER A 489 22.31 16.42 -11.57
CA SER A 489 22.81 17.52 -10.76
C SER A 489 24.20 17.93 -11.22
N VAL A 490 24.30 19.11 -11.81
CA VAL A 490 25.60 19.72 -12.21
C VAL A 490 26.45 20.10 -10.98
N GLU A 491 25.81 20.38 -9.84
CA GLU A 491 26.48 20.71 -8.59
C GLU A 491 27.25 19.52 -8.00
N THR A 492 26.58 18.35 -7.95
CA THR A 492 27.16 17.13 -7.37
C THR A 492 27.86 16.24 -8.39
N LEU A 493 27.64 16.44 -9.71
CA LEU A 493 27.99 15.54 -10.81
C LEU A 493 27.40 14.14 -10.62
N GLN A 494 26.24 14.04 -9.97
CA GLN A 494 25.53 12.79 -9.74
C GLN A 494 24.17 12.82 -10.44
N PRO A 495 23.73 11.69 -11.01
CA PRO A 495 22.36 11.57 -11.46
C PRO A 495 21.42 11.59 -10.25
N THR A 496 20.33 12.31 -10.36
CA THR A 496 19.26 12.26 -9.35
C THR A 496 18.31 11.09 -9.58
N TYR A 497 18.38 10.45 -10.75
CA TYR A 497 17.52 9.37 -11.24
C TYR A 497 16.04 9.74 -11.34
N ARG A 498 15.68 11.02 -11.21
CA ARG A 498 14.31 11.49 -11.42
C ARG A 498 14.05 11.65 -12.91
N LEU A 499 12.87 11.21 -13.35
CA LEU A 499 12.41 11.37 -14.72
C LEU A 499 11.48 12.58 -14.80
N LEU A 500 11.81 13.54 -15.68
CA LEU A 500 11.06 14.76 -15.93
C LEU A 500 10.43 14.66 -17.33
N ILE A 501 9.11 14.55 -17.42
CA ILE A 501 8.38 14.46 -18.68
C ILE A 501 7.97 15.86 -19.13
N GLY A 502 8.06 16.11 -20.46
CA GLY A 502 7.77 17.41 -21.08
C GLY A 502 9.00 18.30 -21.22
N ILE A 503 10.21 17.78 -20.94
CA ILE A 503 11.47 18.51 -21.08
C ILE A 503 12.46 17.62 -21.82
N PRO A 504 13.09 18.10 -22.89
CA PRO A 504 14.24 17.45 -23.48
C PRO A 504 15.48 17.61 -22.60
N GLY A 505 16.28 16.57 -22.47
CA GLY A 505 17.51 16.59 -21.68
C GLY A 505 18.61 17.41 -22.33
N LYS A 506 19.36 18.13 -21.50
CA LYS A 506 20.55 18.89 -21.89
C LYS A 506 21.79 17.98 -21.90
N SER A 507 22.69 18.25 -22.83
CA SER A 507 24.05 17.72 -22.77
C SER A 507 24.89 18.44 -21.72
N ASN A 508 25.43 17.71 -20.74
CA ASN A 508 26.25 18.25 -19.67
C ASN A 508 27.75 17.90 -19.84
N ALA A 509 28.17 17.48 -21.04
CA ALA A 509 29.50 16.96 -21.27
C ALA A 509 30.59 17.98 -20.89
N PHE A 510 30.47 19.24 -21.29
CA PHE A 510 31.45 20.29 -20.98
C PHE A 510 31.48 20.61 -19.47
N ALA A 511 30.35 20.70 -18.81
CA ALA A 511 30.27 20.94 -17.38
C ALA A 511 30.91 19.79 -16.57
N ILE A 512 30.66 18.56 -16.99
CA ILE A 512 31.24 17.34 -16.40
C ILE A 512 32.75 17.33 -16.63
N SER A 513 33.22 17.58 -17.88
CA SER A 513 34.64 17.59 -18.21
C SER A 513 35.41 18.66 -17.45
N LYS A 514 34.84 19.87 -17.31
CA LYS A 514 35.42 20.95 -16.50
C LYS A 514 35.62 20.54 -15.03
N LYS A 515 34.60 19.94 -14.44
CA LYS A 515 34.68 19.50 -13.04
C LYS A 515 35.58 18.28 -12.83
N LEU A 516 35.78 17.46 -13.84
CA LEU A 516 36.76 16.36 -13.84
C LEU A 516 38.20 16.86 -14.05
N GLY A 517 38.41 18.15 -14.30
CA GLY A 517 39.72 18.77 -14.38
C GLY A 517 40.23 18.98 -15.81
N LEU A 518 39.40 18.87 -16.85
CA LEU A 518 39.78 19.24 -18.20
C LEU A 518 40.03 20.77 -18.25
N PRO A 519 41.19 21.21 -18.74
CA PRO A 519 41.51 22.63 -18.81
C PRO A 519 40.52 23.46 -19.65
N ASP A 520 40.20 24.67 -19.18
CA ASP A 520 39.18 25.53 -19.81
C ASP A 520 39.51 25.83 -21.27
N PHE A 521 40.79 25.98 -21.64
CA PHE A 521 41.16 26.25 -23.03
C PHE A 521 40.81 25.11 -23.99
N ILE A 522 40.85 23.85 -23.54
CA ILE A 522 40.42 22.69 -24.34
C ILE A 522 38.90 22.68 -24.49
N ILE A 523 38.18 23.09 -23.44
CA ILE A 523 36.73 23.17 -23.47
C ILE A 523 36.26 24.31 -24.39
N GLU A 524 36.96 25.45 -24.37
CA GLU A 524 36.68 26.57 -25.26
C GLU A 524 37.01 26.24 -26.73
N ASP A 525 38.10 25.56 -26.98
CA ASP A 525 38.44 25.05 -28.31
C ASP A 525 37.37 24.04 -28.80
N ALA A 526 36.99 23.07 -27.97
CA ALA A 526 35.92 22.12 -28.30
C ALA A 526 34.59 22.81 -28.61
N LYS A 527 34.23 23.85 -27.86
CA LYS A 527 33.01 24.64 -28.15
C LYS A 527 33.10 25.38 -29.49
N SER A 528 34.29 25.87 -29.90
CA SER A 528 34.47 26.52 -31.19
C SER A 528 34.21 25.61 -32.40
N HIS A 529 34.23 24.28 -32.19
CA HIS A 529 33.92 23.28 -33.22
C HIS A 529 32.43 22.92 -33.30
N LEU A 530 31.60 23.47 -32.41
CA LEU A 530 30.14 23.31 -32.48
C LEU A 530 29.52 24.33 -33.46
N GLU A 531 28.50 23.96 -34.20
CA GLU A 531 27.75 24.90 -35.04
C GLU A 531 26.94 25.89 -34.16
N ALA A 532 26.93 27.17 -34.54
CA ALA A 532 26.21 28.22 -33.78
C ALA A 532 24.70 27.99 -33.62
N LYS A 533 24.11 27.17 -34.46
CA LYS A 533 22.68 26.75 -34.33
C LYS A 533 22.48 25.77 -33.20
N ASP A 534 23.41 24.85 -33.01
CA ASP A 534 23.33 23.83 -31.94
C ASP A 534 23.54 24.45 -30.55
N GLU A 535 24.45 25.44 -30.44
CA GLU A 535 24.70 26.18 -29.21
C GLU A 535 23.47 26.98 -28.77
N SER A 536 22.81 27.72 -29.69
CA SER A 536 21.61 28.51 -29.36
C SER A 536 20.40 27.62 -28.98
N PHE A 537 20.29 26.44 -29.56
CA PHE A 537 19.23 25.46 -29.24
C PHE A 537 19.46 24.80 -27.87
N GLU A 538 20.70 24.40 -27.56
CA GLU A 538 21.03 23.84 -26.25
C GLU A 538 20.86 24.88 -25.11
N ASP A 539 21.13 26.17 -25.33
CA ASP A 539 20.90 27.24 -24.36
C ASP A 539 19.40 27.47 -24.12
N LEU A 540 18.56 27.40 -25.17
CA LEU A 540 17.11 27.47 -25.03
C LEU A 540 16.58 26.29 -24.23
N LEU A 541 17.05 25.07 -24.50
CA LEU A 541 16.71 23.87 -23.77
C LEU A 541 17.10 23.98 -22.29
N ALA A 542 18.28 24.56 -22.00
CA ALA A 542 18.75 24.81 -20.63
C ALA A 542 17.81 25.73 -19.85
N SER A 543 17.35 26.81 -20.50
CA SER A 543 16.40 27.75 -19.90
C SER A 543 15.04 27.09 -19.62
N LEU A 544 14.54 26.27 -20.54
CA LEU A 544 13.30 25.52 -20.38
C LEU A 544 13.39 24.48 -19.25
N GLU A 545 14.49 23.71 -19.20
CA GLU A 545 14.74 22.72 -18.12
C GLU A 545 14.77 23.40 -16.75
N THR A 546 15.53 24.51 -16.62
CA THR A 546 15.63 25.25 -15.36
C THR A 546 14.27 25.78 -14.90
N SER A 547 13.49 26.34 -15.82
CA SER A 547 12.16 26.87 -15.52
C SER A 547 11.21 25.77 -15.07
N ARG A 548 11.23 24.60 -15.71
CA ARG A 548 10.35 23.50 -15.39
C ARG A 548 10.72 22.79 -14.09
N VAL A 549 12.02 22.55 -13.83
CA VAL A 549 12.50 22.04 -12.56
C VAL A 549 12.04 22.92 -11.41
N THR A 550 12.07 24.25 -11.61
CA THR A 550 11.54 25.20 -10.62
C THR A 550 10.02 25.02 -10.43
N ILE A 551 9.27 24.92 -11.52
CA ILE A 551 7.81 24.71 -11.47
C ILE A 551 7.45 23.38 -10.78
N GLU A 552 8.18 22.29 -11.06
CA GLU A 552 7.93 21.00 -10.40
C GLU A 552 8.23 21.05 -8.90
N LYS A 553 9.32 21.69 -8.49
CA LYS A 553 9.61 21.91 -7.07
C LYS A 553 8.51 22.69 -6.38
N GLU A 554 8.06 23.77 -7.00
CA GLU A 554 6.96 24.59 -6.48
C GLU A 554 5.64 23.77 -6.41
N GLN A 555 5.37 22.93 -7.39
CA GLN A 555 4.18 22.05 -7.37
C GLN A 555 4.25 21.00 -6.25
N GLU A 556 5.41 20.43 -5.99
CA GLU A 556 5.61 19.48 -4.89
C GLU A 556 5.43 20.17 -3.52
N GLU A 557 5.97 21.38 -3.36
CA GLU A 557 5.75 22.21 -2.17
C GLU A 557 4.25 22.55 -1.99
N ILE A 558 3.58 22.95 -3.06
CA ILE A 558 2.13 23.22 -3.04
C ILE A 558 1.35 21.97 -2.65
N ARG A 559 1.76 20.79 -3.12
CA ARG A 559 1.12 19.53 -2.76
C ARG A 559 1.29 19.22 -1.28
N SER A 560 2.50 19.37 -0.76
CA SER A 560 2.79 19.16 0.67
C SER A 560 2.02 20.13 1.55
N TYR A 561 1.94 21.43 1.17
CA TYR A 561 1.15 22.42 1.88
C TYR A 561 -0.37 22.11 1.84
N LYS A 562 -0.89 21.61 0.72
CA LYS A 562 -2.29 21.18 0.63
C LYS A 562 -2.61 20.03 1.58
N GLU A 563 -1.71 19.06 1.70
CA GLU A 563 -1.87 17.93 2.63
C GLU A 563 -1.80 18.41 4.08
N GLU A 564 -0.88 19.32 4.41
CA GLU A 564 -0.78 19.92 5.73
C GLU A 564 -2.03 20.73 6.09
N ILE A 565 -2.52 21.55 5.16
CA ILE A 565 -3.77 22.32 5.32
C ILE A 565 -4.97 21.38 5.52
N ALA A 566 -5.05 20.28 4.79
CA ALA A 566 -6.12 19.29 4.97
C ALA A 566 -6.07 18.64 6.35
N GLN A 567 -4.87 18.29 6.84
CA GLN A 567 -4.70 17.75 8.19
C GLN A 567 -5.03 18.78 9.28
N LEU A 568 -4.59 20.02 9.13
CA LEU A 568 -4.89 21.10 10.06
C LEU A 568 -6.39 21.39 10.10
N LYS A 569 -7.06 21.41 8.94
CA LYS A 569 -8.51 21.60 8.84
C LYS A 569 -9.27 20.49 9.56
N SER A 570 -8.87 19.23 9.36
CA SER A 570 -9.47 18.09 10.07
C SER A 570 -9.27 18.18 11.58
N ARG A 571 -8.08 18.59 12.05
CA ARG A 571 -7.81 18.81 13.48
C ARG A 571 -8.62 19.97 14.07
N LEU A 572 -8.83 21.03 13.29
CA LEU A 572 -9.66 22.16 13.71
C LEU A 572 -11.12 21.75 13.85
N THR A 573 -11.68 21.06 12.86
CA THR A 573 -13.06 20.55 12.92
C THR A 573 -13.27 19.65 14.13
N GLN A 574 -12.35 18.71 14.40
CA GLN A 574 -12.42 17.87 15.60
C GLN A 574 -12.33 18.66 16.92
N LYS A 575 -11.54 19.76 16.93
CA LYS A 575 -11.48 20.63 18.12
C LYS A 575 -12.77 21.43 18.30
N GLU A 576 -13.36 21.94 17.25
CA GLU A 576 -14.64 22.66 17.28
C GLU A 576 -15.77 21.75 17.78
N GLU A 577 -15.89 20.53 17.23
CA GLU A 577 -16.86 19.53 17.69
C GLU A 577 -16.70 19.23 19.20
N ARG A 578 -15.45 19.01 19.65
CA ARG A 578 -15.19 18.80 21.08
C ARG A 578 -15.49 19.99 21.96
N LEU A 579 -15.32 21.22 21.45
CA LEU A 579 -15.67 22.43 22.18
C LEU A 579 -17.19 22.63 22.27
N ASP A 580 -17.91 22.34 21.18
CA ASP A 580 -19.37 22.38 21.15
C ASP A 580 -19.99 21.32 22.07
N GLU A 581 -19.49 20.07 22.03
CA GLU A 581 -19.92 19.04 22.99
C GLU A 581 -19.66 19.43 24.45
N ARG A 582 -18.51 20.04 24.75
CA ARG A 582 -18.22 20.53 26.12
C ARG A 582 -19.13 21.66 26.53
N LYS A 583 -19.41 22.61 25.63
CA LYS A 583 -20.33 23.73 25.86
C LYS A 583 -21.73 23.22 26.12
N ASP A 584 -22.24 22.30 25.29
CA ASP A 584 -23.58 21.72 25.47
C ASP A 584 -23.68 20.94 26.79
N LYS A 585 -22.64 20.20 27.15
CA LYS A 585 -22.58 19.49 28.45
C LYS A 585 -22.55 20.42 29.62
N LEU A 586 -21.82 21.55 29.54
CA LEU A 586 -21.80 22.59 30.59
C LEU A 586 -23.15 23.28 30.74
N ILE A 587 -23.81 23.61 29.64
CA ILE A 587 -25.15 24.25 29.65
C ILE A 587 -26.17 23.29 30.24
N ARG A 588 -26.11 22.00 29.87
CA ARG A 588 -27.00 20.97 30.39
C ARG A 588 -26.82 20.75 31.88
N ASN A 589 -25.58 20.63 32.37
CA ASN A 589 -25.28 20.48 33.78
C ASN A 589 -25.72 21.71 34.60
N ALA A 590 -25.48 22.91 34.07
CA ALA A 590 -25.93 24.15 34.71
C ALA A 590 -27.46 24.27 34.77
N SER A 591 -28.16 23.82 33.74
CA SER A 591 -29.63 23.78 33.72
C SER A 591 -30.21 22.75 34.70
N GLU A 592 -29.60 21.55 34.78
CA GLU A 592 -29.99 20.49 35.74
C GLU A 592 -29.76 20.95 37.19
N GLU A 593 -28.64 21.63 37.47
CA GLU A 593 -28.32 22.19 38.78
C GLU A 593 -29.30 23.32 39.17
N ALA A 594 -29.63 24.21 38.24
CA ALA A 594 -30.62 25.25 38.44
C ALA A 594 -32.01 24.68 38.72
N GLN A 595 -32.43 23.63 38.00
CA GLN A 595 -33.70 22.94 38.27
C GLN A 595 -33.71 22.24 39.64
N ARG A 596 -32.57 21.66 40.05
CA ARG A 596 -32.46 21.04 41.40
C ARG A 596 -32.63 22.08 42.48
N ILE A 597 -31.90 23.22 42.40
CA ILE A 597 -32.00 24.33 43.39
C ILE A 597 -33.43 24.89 43.45
N LEU A 598 -34.10 25.06 42.30
CA LEU A 598 -35.49 25.53 42.26
C LEU A 598 -36.47 24.54 42.88
N ARG A 599 -36.23 23.23 42.70
CA ARG A 599 -37.06 22.17 43.29
C ARG A 599 -36.90 22.15 44.84
N GLU A 600 -35.67 22.19 45.32
CA GLU A 600 -35.36 22.27 46.77
C GLU A 600 -35.93 23.52 47.39
N ALA A 601 -35.81 24.69 46.73
CA ALA A 601 -36.41 25.95 47.19
C ALA A 601 -37.94 25.88 47.24
N LYS A 602 -38.57 25.22 46.25
CA LYS A 602 -40.02 25.02 46.21
C LYS A 602 -40.49 24.08 47.34
N GLU A 603 -39.80 22.95 47.55
CA GLU A 603 -40.11 22.02 48.63
C GLU A 603 -39.99 22.66 49.99
N THR A 604 -38.91 23.46 50.20
CA THR A 604 -38.69 24.21 51.43
C THR A 604 -39.79 25.25 51.64
N ALA A 605 -40.18 26.02 50.61
CA ALA A 605 -41.27 26.97 50.64
C ALA A 605 -42.63 26.30 50.98
N ASP A 606 -42.90 25.15 50.33
CA ASP A 606 -44.12 24.38 50.55
C ASP A 606 -44.17 23.77 51.95
N GLN A 607 -43.04 23.33 52.54
CA GLN A 607 -42.96 22.91 53.94
C GLN A 607 -43.23 24.07 54.92
N THR A 608 -42.54 25.18 54.68
CA THR A 608 -42.73 26.39 55.51
C THR A 608 -44.20 26.91 55.50
N ILE A 609 -44.79 26.85 54.26
CA ILE A 609 -46.21 27.19 54.08
C ILE A 609 -47.13 26.20 54.83
N ARG A 610 -46.81 24.91 54.86
CA ARG A 610 -47.56 23.90 55.62
C ARG A 610 -47.45 24.17 57.17
N GLU A 611 -46.25 24.48 57.67
CA GLU A 611 -46.03 24.80 59.06
C GLU A 611 -46.75 26.12 59.48
N ILE A 612 -46.67 27.18 58.67
CA ILE A 612 -47.39 28.44 58.89
C ILE A 612 -48.89 28.19 58.87
N ASN A 613 -49.41 27.32 57.97
CA ASN A 613 -50.85 27.00 58.00
C ASN A 613 -51.30 26.19 59.21
N ARG A 614 -50.42 25.32 59.73
CA ARG A 614 -50.68 24.58 60.97
C ARG A 614 -50.75 25.55 62.20
N LEU A 615 -49.87 26.56 62.25
CA LEU A 615 -49.83 27.60 63.25
C LEU A 615 -50.97 28.64 63.07
N ALA A 616 -51.39 28.92 61.85
CA ALA A 616 -52.50 29.87 61.57
C ALA A 616 -53.91 29.26 61.79
N SER A 617 -54.02 27.89 61.77
CA SER A 617 -55.31 27.26 62.20
C SER A 617 -55.61 27.42 63.73
N GLU A 618 -54.60 27.76 64.50
CA GLU A 618 -54.73 27.99 65.92
C GLU A 618 -55.02 29.47 66.32
N SER A 619 -54.90 30.43 65.37
CA SER A 619 -55.10 31.83 65.61
C SER A 619 -55.62 32.63 64.44
N GLY A 620 -56.89 32.56 64.16
CA GLY A 620 -57.78 33.52 63.44
C GLY A 620 -57.33 34.53 62.35
N VAL A 621 -56.13 34.39 61.73
CA VAL A 621 -55.50 35.36 60.80
C VAL A 621 -55.40 34.83 59.33
N GLY A 622 -56.55 34.31 58.82
CA GLY A 622 -56.52 33.59 57.51
C GLY A 622 -56.46 34.44 56.22
N LYS A 623 -56.88 35.71 56.24
CA LYS A 623 -57.02 36.51 54.96
C LYS A 623 -55.77 37.19 54.51
N GLU A 624 -54.88 37.59 55.36
CA GLU A 624 -53.64 38.30 55.03
C GLU A 624 -52.55 37.33 54.55
N LEU A 625 -52.60 36.06 55.03
CA LEU A 625 -51.73 34.98 54.61
C LEU A 625 -52.01 34.42 53.16
N GLU A 626 -53.30 34.42 52.78
CA GLU A 626 -53.64 34.03 51.36
C GLU A 626 -53.17 35.07 50.33
N ALA A 627 -53.16 36.33 50.66
CA ALA A 627 -52.67 37.41 49.78
C ALA A 627 -51.14 37.33 49.62
N GLN A 628 -50.38 36.97 50.64
CA GLN A 628 -48.92 36.74 50.54
C GLN A 628 -48.60 35.42 49.76
N ARG A 629 -49.41 34.39 49.89
CA ARG A 629 -49.31 33.17 49.13
C ARG A 629 -49.50 33.42 47.63
N ALA A 630 -50.46 34.23 47.27
CA ALA A 630 -50.75 34.59 45.89
C ALA A 630 -49.56 35.38 45.27
N LYS A 631 -48.91 36.30 46.04
CA LYS A 631 -47.72 37.02 45.61
C LYS A 631 -46.50 36.12 45.45
N LEU A 632 -46.30 35.12 46.31
CA LEU A 632 -45.16 34.19 46.21
C LEU A 632 -45.31 33.25 45.02
N ARG A 633 -46.52 32.74 44.73
CA ARG A 633 -46.81 31.97 43.55
C ARG A 633 -46.62 32.75 42.26
N GLU A 634 -46.95 34.01 42.25
CA GLU A 634 -46.74 34.91 41.13
C GLU A 634 -45.26 35.22 40.89
N GLN A 635 -44.46 35.34 41.95
CA GLN A 635 -43.02 35.54 41.87
C GLN A 635 -42.31 34.29 41.38
N ILE A 636 -42.70 33.08 41.85
CA ILE A 636 -42.17 31.81 41.38
C ILE A 636 -42.52 31.61 39.89
N LYS A 637 -43.73 31.92 39.45
CA LYS A 637 -44.16 31.87 38.07
C LYS A 637 -43.39 32.85 37.15
N LYS A 638 -43.10 34.06 37.66
CA LYS A 638 -42.27 35.04 36.94
C LYS A 638 -40.80 34.62 36.85
N THR A 639 -40.32 33.79 37.77
CA THR A 639 -38.95 33.27 37.75
C THR A 639 -38.87 32.06 36.81
N ASP A 640 -39.89 31.19 36.78
CA ASP A 640 -40.02 30.10 35.80
C ASP A 640 -40.13 30.61 34.34
N ASP A 641 -40.89 31.72 34.15
CA ASP A 641 -40.99 32.35 32.80
C ASP A 641 -39.68 33.07 32.37
N LYS A 642 -38.79 33.46 33.31
CA LYS A 642 -37.49 34.06 33.03
C LYS A 642 -36.42 32.99 32.74
N LEU A 643 -36.57 31.78 33.23
CA LEU A 643 -35.67 30.62 33.02
C LEU A 643 -36.06 29.80 31.80
N ALA A 644 -37.27 29.94 31.28
CA ALA A 644 -37.61 29.36 29.97
C ALA A 644 -36.74 30.02 28.89
N VAL A 645 -35.81 29.24 28.35
CA VAL A 645 -34.93 29.64 27.24
C VAL A 645 -35.80 30.07 26.07
N LYS A 646 -36.02 31.36 25.89
CA LYS A 646 -36.62 31.90 24.68
C LYS A 646 -35.67 31.57 23.55
N ALA A 647 -36.13 30.74 22.61
CA ALA A 647 -35.52 30.64 21.31
C ALA A 647 -35.29 32.07 20.80
N LYS A 648 -34.03 32.43 20.52
CA LYS A 648 -33.70 33.71 19.91
C LYS A 648 -34.43 33.81 18.60
N GLY A 649 -35.42 34.66 18.50
CA GLY A 649 -36.01 35.07 17.23
C GLY A 649 -34.97 35.76 16.34
N PRO A 650 -35.22 35.91 15.07
CA PRO A 650 -34.25 36.49 14.14
C PRO A 650 -33.85 37.87 14.60
N SER A 651 -32.55 38.16 14.52
CA SER A 651 -31.96 39.42 15.00
C SER A 651 -32.47 40.67 14.24
N GLN A 652 -33.09 40.47 13.07
CA GLN A 652 -33.85 41.49 12.29
C GLN A 652 -34.95 40.78 11.50
N PRO A 653 -36.21 41.32 11.52
CA PRO A 653 -37.31 40.78 10.70
C PRO A 653 -37.04 41.02 9.24
N ILE A 654 -37.03 39.90 8.48
CA ILE A 654 -36.84 39.95 7.01
C ILE A 654 -38.11 40.56 6.38
N SER A 655 -37.96 41.65 5.62
CA SER A 655 -39.08 42.23 4.87
C SER A 655 -39.40 41.34 3.68
N PRO A 656 -40.67 40.95 3.44
CA PRO A 656 -41.05 40.09 2.31
C PRO A 656 -40.61 40.60 0.92
N LYS A 657 -40.41 41.91 0.79
CA LYS A 657 -39.95 42.57 -0.46
C LYS A 657 -38.45 42.45 -0.73
N LYS A 658 -37.65 41.99 0.24
CA LYS A 658 -36.19 41.84 0.11
C LYS A 658 -35.75 40.40 -0.17
N LEU A 659 -36.66 39.44 -0.09
CA LEU A 659 -36.36 38.01 -0.31
C LEU A 659 -36.53 37.65 -1.77
N LYS A 660 -35.52 36.98 -2.36
CA LYS A 660 -35.53 36.50 -3.75
C LYS A 660 -35.46 34.98 -3.78
N ILE A 661 -36.01 34.38 -4.82
CA ILE A 661 -35.83 32.94 -5.08
C ILE A 661 -34.34 32.70 -5.35
N GLY A 662 -33.77 31.75 -4.64
CA GLY A 662 -32.33 31.44 -4.67
C GLY A 662 -31.51 32.00 -3.49
N ASP A 663 -32.10 32.88 -2.66
CA ASP A 663 -31.40 33.40 -1.49
C ASP A 663 -31.10 32.29 -0.47
N GLY A 664 -29.88 32.31 0.07
CA GLY A 664 -29.44 31.41 1.17
C GLY A 664 -30.07 31.86 2.49
N VAL A 665 -30.78 30.94 3.14
CA VAL A 665 -31.47 31.23 4.41
C VAL A 665 -31.17 30.12 5.45
N LYS A 666 -31.16 30.48 6.72
CA LYS A 666 -31.12 29.57 7.84
C LYS A 666 -32.52 29.49 8.45
N VAL A 667 -33.05 28.27 8.58
CA VAL A 667 -34.32 28.00 9.27
C VAL A 667 -34.00 27.83 10.74
N LEU A 668 -34.52 28.77 11.55
CA LEU A 668 -34.15 28.86 13.00
C LEU A 668 -34.73 27.72 13.82
N SER A 669 -35.97 27.30 13.52
CA SER A 669 -36.66 26.19 14.22
C SER A 669 -35.97 24.84 13.99
N MET A 670 -35.34 24.63 12.83
CA MET A 670 -34.67 23.39 12.44
C MET A 670 -33.15 23.47 12.51
N ASN A 671 -32.60 24.68 12.72
CA ASN A 671 -31.17 24.99 12.66
C ASN A 671 -30.46 24.47 11.38
N LEU A 672 -31.19 24.48 10.24
CA LEU A 672 -30.70 23.99 8.94
C LEU A 672 -30.56 25.16 7.97
N LYS A 673 -29.52 25.09 7.12
CA LYS A 673 -29.34 26.03 6.01
C LYS A 673 -30.05 25.51 4.76
N GLY A 674 -30.67 26.41 4.00
CA GLY A 674 -31.37 26.08 2.76
C GLY A 674 -31.45 27.26 1.78
N THR A 675 -32.02 27.03 0.60
CA THR A 675 -32.28 28.08 -0.41
C THR A 675 -33.76 28.31 -0.57
N VAL A 676 -34.16 29.56 -0.77
CA VAL A 676 -35.54 29.94 -0.99
C VAL A 676 -36.04 29.43 -2.33
N SER A 677 -37.07 28.58 -2.34
CA SER A 677 -37.67 28.01 -3.56
C SER A 677 -38.89 28.78 -4.07
N THR A 678 -39.65 29.47 -3.20
CA THR A 678 -40.80 30.27 -3.54
C THR A 678 -40.86 31.58 -2.77
N LEU A 679 -41.47 32.59 -3.29
CA LEU A 679 -41.72 33.81 -2.55
C LEU A 679 -42.82 33.62 -1.47
N PRO A 680 -42.81 34.42 -0.38
CA PRO A 680 -43.76 34.29 0.72
C PRO A 680 -45.21 34.55 0.23
N ASP A 681 -46.14 33.76 0.72
CA ASP A 681 -47.57 33.98 0.51
C ASP A 681 -48.14 35.11 1.40
N ALA A 682 -49.44 35.41 1.29
CA ALA A 682 -50.11 36.45 2.07
C ALA A 682 -50.10 36.23 3.60
N LYS A 683 -49.76 34.97 4.02
CA LYS A 683 -49.58 34.61 5.43
C LYS A 683 -48.11 34.59 5.88
N GLY A 684 -47.18 34.84 4.93
CA GLY A 684 -45.74 34.84 5.20
C GLY A 684 -45.09 33.46 5.09
N ASP A 685 -45.77 32.44 4.52
CA ASP A 685 -45.24 31.10 4.36
C ASP A 685 -44.57 30.94 3.01
N LEU A 686 -43.43 30.25 2.96
CA LEU A 686 -42.67 30.00 1.74
C LEU A 686 -42.02 28.62 1.80
N PHE A 687 -41.58 28.09 0.65
CA PHE A 687 -40.84 26.84 0.60
C PHE A 687 -39.35 27.09 0.55
N VAL A 688 -38.63 26.40 1.42
CA VAL A 688 -37.15 26.41 1.50
C VAL A 688 -36.65 25.01 1.17
N GLN A 689 -35.69 24.93 0.26
CA GLN A 689 -34.99 23.72 -0.13
C GLN A 689 -33.75 23.53 0.80
N MET A 690 -33.75 22.48 1.60
CA MET A 690 -32.67 22.12 2.53
C MET A 690 -32.11 20.78 2.10
N GLY A 691 -31.10 20.75 1.18
CA GLY A 691 -30.59 19.55 0.55
C GLY A 691 -31.68 18.85 -0.27
N ILE A 692 -32.03 17.61 0.09
CA ILE A 692 -33.07 16.81 -0.60
C ILE A 692 -34.49 17.15 -0.11
N LEU A 693 -34.61 17.79 1.05
CA LEU A 693 -35.90 18.11 1.68
C LEU A 693 -36.40 19.52 1.28
N ARG A 694 -37.66 19.60 0.90
CA ARG A 694 -38.38 20.86 0.65
C ARG A 694 -39.44 21.02 1.73
N SER A 695 -39.31 22.05 2.59
CA SER A 695 -40.23 22.31 3.69
C SER A 695 -40.89 23.67 3.57
N ARG A 696 -42.15 23.73 4.02
CA ARG A 696 -42.89 24.99 4.15
C ARG A 696 -42.52 25.64 5.48
N VAL A 697 -42.04 26.89 5.43
CA VAL A 697 -41.52 27.62 6.62
C VAL A 697 -42.03 29.05 6.58
N ASN A 698 -42.30 29.64 7.75
CA ASN A 698 -42.73 31.01 7.82
C ASN A 698 -41.56 31.99 7.76
N ILE A 699 -41.69 33.12 7.10
CA ILE A 699 -40.63 34.13 6.95
C ILE A 699 -40.06 34.61 8.28
N ARG A 700 -40.81 34.52 9.38
CA ARG A 700 -40.37 34.89 10.73
C ARG A 700 -39.39 33.90 11.35
N ASP A 701 -39.31 32.72 10.78
CA ASP A 701 -38.40 31.61 11.18
C ASP A 701 -37.14 31.54 10.32
N LEU A 702 -36.88 32.58 9.52
CA LEU A 702 -35.75 32.62 8.59
C LEU A 702 -34.76 33.73 8.96
N GLU A 703 -33.49 33.43 8.72
CA GLU A 703 -32.36 34.38 8.82
C GLU A 703 -31.57 34.33 7.50
N LEU A 704 -31.31 35.49 6.86
CA LEU A 704 -30.54 35.59 5.60
C LEU A 704 -29.04 35.33 5.88
N ILE A 705 -28.46 34.44 5.05
CA ILE A 705 -27.03 34.15 5.09
C ILE A 705 -26.33 35.06 4.05
N ARG A 706 -25.24 35.74 4.44
CA ARG A 706 -24.43 36.54 3.50
C ARG A 706 -23.62 35.63 2.57
N GLU A 707 -23.34 36.09 1.32
CA GLU A 707 -22.69 35.31 0.24
C GLU A 707 -21.33 34.69 0.65
N ASP A 708 -20.62 35.25 1.63
CA ASP A 708 -19.32 34.72 2.09
C ASP A 708 -19.42 33.35 2.81
N ASP A 709 -20.62 32.97 3.28
CA ASP A 709 -20.85 31.71 4.01
C ASP A 709 -21.29 30.54 3.10
N ILE A 710 -21.53 30.77 1.80
CA ILE A 710 -22.11 29.76 0.88
C ILE A 710 -21.02 28.92 0.19
N SER A 711 -19.80 29.45 0.02
CA SER A 711 -18.71 28.76 -0.70
C SER A 711 -18.06 27.59 0.04
N ALA A 712 -18.42 27.33 1.29
CA ALA A 712 -17.83 26.25 2.11
C ALA A 712 -18.60 24.92 2.09
N THR A 713 -19.73 24.81 1.37
CA THR A 713 -20.61 23.62 1.49
C THR A 713 -21.01 22.94 0.17
N LEU A 714 -20.40 23.28 -0.97
CA LEU A 714 -20.61 22.61 -2.24
C LEU A 714 -19.30 22.00 -2.76
N GLY A 715 -18.90 20.92 -2.13
CA GLY A 715 -17.94 19.96 -2.63
C GLY A 715 -18.69 18.69 -3.00
N ASP A 716 -18.61 18.37 -4.28
CA ASP A 716 -18.81 17.06 -4.89
C ASP A 716 -20.23 16.52 -5.09
N GLY A 717 -20.53 16.29 -6.36
CA GLY A 717 -21.72 15.56 -6.82
C GLY A 717 -22.01 15.78 -8.29
N SER A 718 -21.26 15.08 -9.15
CA SER A 718 -21.46 14.90 -10.59
C SER A 718 -22.92 14.95 -11.05
N SER A 719 -23.21 15.60 -12.15
CA SER A 719 -23.84 14.95 -13.32
C SER A 719 -24.22 15.94 -14.41
N ARG A 720 -23.66 15.74 -15.58
CA ARG A 720 -24.18 15.86 -16.96
C ARG A 720 -25.62 16.41 -17.12
N THR A 721 -25.86 17.39 -17.95
CA THR A 721 -26.13 17.25 -19.40
C THR A 721 -26.77 18.49 -20.00
N TYR A 722 -26.34 18.76 -21.23
CA TYR A 722 -27.08 19.32 -22.39
C TYR A 722 -27.64 20.75 -22.39
N GLY A 723 -27.02 21.53 -23.24
CA GLY A 723 -27.65 22.01 -24.48
C GLY A 723 -28.34 23.34 -24.40
N GLY A 724 -27.94 24.26 -25.26
CA GLY A 724 -28.88 25.18 -25.81
C GLY A 724 -28.46 26.64 -25.74
N THR A 725 -27.72 27.05 -26.73
CA THR A 725 -27.88 28.22 -27.61
C THR A 725 -28.43 29.54 -27.07
N ALA A 726 -27.64 30.57 -27.34
CA ALA A 726 -27.99 31.81 -28.05
C ALA A 726 -28.17 33.09 -27.22
N ALA A 727 -27.38 34.04 -27.69
CA ALA A 727 -27.65 35.46 -27.91
C ALA A 727 -27.62 36.37 -26.66
N GLY A 728 -26.60 37.17 -26.54
CA GLY A 728 -26.48 38.46 -27.21
C GLY A 728 -26.68 39.57 -26.23
N SER A 729 -25.72 40.39 -26.02
CA SER A 729 -25.64 41.82 -26.22
C SER A 729 -24.57 42.49 -25.36
N LYS A 730 -23.56 42.98 -25.99
CA LYS A 730 -23.16 44.40 -26.18
C LYS A 730 -23.22 45.30 -24.94
N ALA A 731 -22.02 45.71 -24.49
CA ALA A 731 -21.66 47.13 -24.24
C ALA A 731 -20.13 47.17 -24.08
N LYS A 732 -19.45 47.60 -25.01
CA LYS A 732 -18.90 48.82 -25.57
C LYS A 732 -18.40 49.84 -24.53
N LYS A 733 -17.09 50.13 -24.72
CA LYS A 733 -16.36 51.42 -24.64
C LYS A 733 -15.47 51.54 -23.42
N THR A 734 -14.24 52.00 -23.52
CA THR A 734 -13.59 52.88 -24.54
C THR A 734 -12.09 52.73 -24.42
N PHE A 735 -11.48 52.66 -25.58
CA PHE A 735 -10.03 52.86 -25.80
C PHE A 735 -9.72 54.38 -25.77
N SER A 736 -8.64 54.80 -25.13
CA SER A 736 -7.92 55.98 -25.56
C SER A 736 -6.43 55.71 -25.63
N GLN A 737 -5.92 55.81 -26.84
CA GLN A 737 -4.49 55.74 -27.15
C GLN A 737 -3.76 56.96 -26.57
N ALA A 738 -2.55 56.76 -26.04
CA ALA A 738 -1.52 57.77 -26.10
C ALA A 738 -0.18 57.11 -26.40
N LYS A 739 0.36 57.47 -27.54
CA LYS A 739 1.74 57.17 -27.95
C LYS A 739 2.71 57.93 -27.07
N GLY A 740 3.84 57.30 -26.70
CA GLY A 740 5.00 57.96 -26.11
C GLY A 740 6.16 57.01 -25.90
N ASN A 741 7.20 57.14 -26.69
CA ASN A 741 8.49 56.50 -26.63
C ASN A 741 9.14 56.60 -25.27
N GLY A 742 9.81 55.52 -24.81
CA GLY A 742 10.80 55.62 -23.75
C GLY A 742 11.15 54.29 -23.07
N SER A 743 12.25 53.68 -23.50
CA SER A 743 13.18 52.74 -22.85
C SER A 743 12.73 51.96 -21.62
N GLY A 744 12.85 50.65 -21.78
CA GLY A 744 12.73 49.56 -20.84
C GLY A 744 13.20 49.81 -19.37
N SER A 745 12.25 49.88 -18.48
CA SER A 745 12.39 49.57 -17.05
C SER A 745 11.06 49.28 -16.32
N GLY A 746 9.96 49.18 -17.06
CA GLY A 746 8.59 49.04 -16.48
C GLY A 746 8.12 47.63 -16.15
N GLN A 747 8.75 46.58 -16.63
CA GLN A 747 8.26 45.20 -16.44
C GLN A 747 8.80 44.45 -15.22
N ILE A 748 9.84 44.98 -14.58
CA ILE A 748 10.45 44.35 -13.37
C ILE A 748 9.69 44.74 -12.08
N ARG A 749 8.90 45.83 -12.11
CA ARG A 749 8.22 46.35 -10.91
C ARG A 749 6.95 45.62 -10.46
N MET A 750 6.24 44.94 -11.37
CA MET A 750 4.97 44.24 -11.01
C MET A 750 5.17 42.84 -10.42
N SER A 751 6.27 42.16 -10.67
CA SER A 751 6.51 40.79 -10.14
C SER A 751 7.02 40.77 -8.70
N LYS A 752 7.62 41.88 -8.19
CA LYS A 752 8.13 41.93 -6.82
C LYS A 752 7.10 42.28 -5.75
N SER A 753 6.00 42.98 -6.09
CA SER A 753 4.97 43.34 -5.12
C SER A 753 4.12 42.17 -4.63
N PHE A 754 4.09 41.05 -5.34
CA PHE A 754 3.36 39.84 -4.91
C PHE A 754 4.21 38.83 -4.13
N SER A 755 5.53 39.02 -4.00
CA SER A 755 6.45 38.09 -3.35
C SER A 755 7.02 38.55 -2.01
N VAL A 756 6.84 39.80 -1.63
CA VAL A 756 7.35 40.31 -0.34
C VAL A 756 6.29 40.17 0.73
N GLY A 757 6.55 39.30 1.72
CA GLY A 757 5.64 39.14 2.88
C GLY A 757 5.55 40.44 3.71
N THR A 758 4.45 40.61 4.43
CA THR A 758 4.19 41.79 5.30
C THR A 758 5.02 41.83 6.57
N GLU A 759 5.79 40.78 6.85
CA GLU A 759 6.63 40.67 8.04
C GLU A 759 7.95 39.90 7.77
N VAL A 760 8.98 40.22 8.51
CA VAL A 760 10.23 39.48 8.61
C VAL A 760 10.48 39.00 10.03
N ASN A 761 10.79 37.72 10.20
CA ASN A 761 11.06 37.10 11.49
C ASN A 761 12.58 36.94 11.71
N LEU A 762 13.12 37.60 12.71
CA LEU A 762 14.54 37.61 13.09
C LEU A 762 14.81 36.86 14.39
N ILE A 763 13.80 36.15 14.96
CA ILE A 763 13.95 35.43 16.23
C ILE A 763 14.90 34.26 16.04
N GLY A 764 15.93 34.19 16.91
CA GLY A 764 16.94 33.13 16.88
C GLY A 764 18.20 33.49 16.06
N MET A 765 18.22 34.64 15.37
CA MET A 765 19.41 35.12 14.66
C MET A 765 20.34 35.91 15.59
N THR A 766 21.62 35.91 15.31
CA THR A 766 22.61 36.81 15.93
C THR A 766 22.40 38.23 15.40
N THR A 767 22.91 39.25 16.13
CA THR A 767 22.82 40.66 15.69
C THR A 767 23.46 40.89 14.33
N ASP A 768 24.56 40.15 14.03
CA ASP A 768 25.33 40.31 12.80
C ASP A 768 24.66 39.67 11.58
N GLU A 769 23.78 38.70 11.81
CA GLU A 769 22.96 38.07 10.78
C GLU A 769 21.61 38.79 10.59
N ALA A 770 21.01 39.22 11.65
CA ALA A 770 19.67 39.82 11.65
C ALA A 770 19.62 41.20 11.00
N VAL A 771 20.66 42.05 11.20
CA VAL A 771 20.67 43.38 10.64
C VAL A 771 20.78 43.37 9.11
N PRO A 772 21.66 42.58 8.47
CA PRO A 772 21.69 42.48 6.99
C PRO A 772 20.38 41.83 6.42
N ALA A 773 19.83 40.85 7.11
CA ALA A 773 18.56 40.20 6.68
C ALA A 773 17.39 41.20 6.73
N MET A 774 17.31 42.01 7.78
CA MET A 774 16.31 43.08 7.90
C MET A 774 16.49 44.12 6.80
N GLU A 775 17.72 44.55 6.51
CA GLU A 775 17.99 45.55 5.45
C GLU A 775 17.53 45.07 4.09
N LYS A 776 17.94 43.91 3.72
CA LYS A 776 17.53 43.30 2.45
C LYS A 776 15.99 43.21 2.32
N TYR A 777 15.32 42.79 3.37
CA TYR A 777 13.86 42.70 3.40
C TYR A 777 13.21 44.08 3.28
N LEU A 778 13.72 45.09 3.99
CA LEU A 778 13.20 46.48 3.96
C LEU A 778 13.44 47.14 2.60
N ASP A 779 14.57 46.87 1.93
CA ASP A 779 14.83 47.32 0.58
C ASP A 779 13.85 46.72 -0.42
N ASP A 780 13.59 45.39 -0.33
CA ASP A 780 12.63 44.71 -1.16
C ASP A 780 11.18 45.20 -0.91
N ALA A 781 10.82 45.45 0.35
CA ALA A 781 9.51 45.97 0.74
C ALA A 781 9.31 47.43 0.26
N TYR A 782 10.33 48.24 0.33
CA TYR A 782 10.30 49.62 -0.18
C TYR A 782 10.15 49.65 -1.70
N LEU A 783 10.91 48.80 -2.41
CA LEU A 783 10.80 48.67 -3.88
C LEU A 783 9.41 48.09 -4.30
N ALA A 784 8.77 47.32 -3.45
CA ALA A 784 7.42 46.80 -3.64
C ALA A 784 6.33 47.85 -3.28
N HIS A 785 6.71 49.10 -2.90
CA HIS A 785 5.80 50.19 -2.49
C HIS A 785 4.84 49.81 -1.34
N MET A 786 5.33 48.99 -0.39
CA MET A 786 4.52 48.67 0.80
C MET A 786 4.45 49.89 1.73
N PRO A 787 3.29 50.23 2.31
CA PRO A 787 3.16 51.40 3.17
C PRO A 787 3.82 51.17 4.56
N SER A 788 3.79 49.95 5.05
CA SER A 788 4.43 49.58 6.33
C SER A 788 4.68 48.06 6.39
N VAL A 789 5.65 47.67 7.20
CA VAL A 789 6.01 46.25 7.42
C VAL A 789 6.32 45.98 8.89
N ARG A 790 6.29 44.70 9.27
CA ARG A 790 6.52 44.22 10.64
C ARG A 790 7.91 43.54 10.72
N VAL A 791 8.71 43.94 11.67
CA VAL A 791 10.01 43.32 11.98
C VAL A 791 9.91 42.63 13.35
N VAL A 792 9.90 41.28 13.35
CA VAL A 792 9.74 40.47 14.55
C VAL A 792 11.12 40.09 15.08
N HIS A 793 11.53 40.68 16.22
CA HIS A 793 12.84 40.45 16.85
C HIS A 793 12.76 39.75 18.22
N GLY A 794 11.53 39.49 18.72
CA GLY A 794 11.33 38.83 20.01
C GLY A 794 11.52 39.72 21.22
N ARG A 795 11.20 39.18 22.42
CA ARG A 795 11.24 39.91 23.73
C ARG A 795 12.51 39.66 24.56
N GLY A 796 13.53 38.92 24.03
CA GLY A 796 14.71 38.52 24.78
C GLY A 796 15.49 39.66 25.46
N THR A 797 16.80 39.61 25.56
CA THR A 797 17.65 40.61 26.24
C THR A 797 17.56 42.03 25.66
N GLY A 798 16.87 42.22 24.54
CA GLY A 798 16.74 43.49 23.84
C GLY A 798 17.91 43.82 22.91
N ALA A 799 18.96 42.98 22.82
CA ALA A 799 20.13 43.25 21.99
C ALA A 799 19.72 43.34 20.51
N LEU A 800 18.90 42.42 20.02
CA LEU A 800 18.41 42.38 18.65
C LEU A 800 17.54 43.59 18.31
N LYS A 801 16.58 43.91 19.19
CA LYS A 801 15.75 45.11 19.10
C LYS A 801 16.61 46.39 18.99
N ASN A 802 17.61 46.54 19.87
CA ASN A 802 18.46 47.73 19.87
C ASN A 802 19.32 47.85 18.61
N ALA A 803 19.83 46.73 18.12
CA ALA A 803 20.60 46.70 16.85
C ALA A 803 19.68 47.06 15.66
N CYS A 804 18.49 46.52 15.56
CA CYS A 804 17.51 46.86 14.53
C CYS A 804 17.09 48.33 14.59
N HIS A 805 16.74 48.87 15.77
CA HIS A 805 16.40 50.29 15.93
C HIS A 805 17.54 51.23 15.61
N LYS A 806 18.79 50.86 15.95
CA LYS A 806 19.97 51.65 15.61
C LYS A 806 20.15 51.76 14.08
N ARG A 807 19.89 50.64 13.36
CA ARG A 807 20.00 50.60 11.92
C ARG A 807 18.85 51.30 11.21
N LEU A 808 17.62 51.13 11.66
CA LEU A 808 16.42 51.82 11.12
C LEU A 808 16.56 53.34 11.10
N ARG A 809 17.21 53.93 12.09
CA ARG A 809 17.48 55.41 12.14
C ARG A 809 18.43 55.85 11.04
N GLN A 810 19.23 54.99 10.47
CA GLN A 810 20.21 55.31 9.44
C GLN A 810 19.65 55.15 8.02
N LEU A 811 18.52 54.45 7.84
CA LEU A 811 17.95 54.19 6.53
C LEU A 811 17.08 55.35 6.04
N LYS A 812 17.47 55.95 4.91
CA LYS A 812 16.88 57.19 4.36
C LYS A 812 15.42 57.00 3.88
N TYR A 813 15.02 55.81 3.54
CA TYR A 813 13.66 55.51 3.05
C TYR A 813 12.67 55.12 4.15
N VAL A 814 13.12 54.94 5.38
CA VAL A 814 12.23 54.75 6.55
C VAL A 814 11.72 56.12 7.00
N LYS A 815 10.40 56.24 7.09
CA LYS A 815 9.73 57.47 7.57
C LYS A 815 9.68 57.50 9.08
N ASP A 816 9.20 56.41 9.68
CA ASP A 816 9.06 56.26 11.12
C ASP A 816 9.03 54.79 11.49
N PHE A 817 9.30 54.49 12.79
CA PHE A 817 9.14 53.15 13.34
C PHE A 817 8.71 53.21 14.79
N ARG A 818 7.80 52.32 15.18
CA ARG A 818 7.26 52.17 16.54
C ARG A 818 7.27 50.70 16.98
N LEU A 819 7.21 50.50 18.28
CA LEU A 819 6.93 49.13 18.81
C LEU A 819 5.47 48.77 18.57
N GLY A 820 5.22 47.47 18.35
CA GLY A 820 3.85 46.97 18.21
C GLY A 820 3.03 47.16 19.45
N GLU A 821 1.70 47.40 19.29
CA GLU A 821 0.72 47.50 20.34
C GLU A 821 0.11 46.13 20.72
N PHE A 822 -0.85 46.13 21.65
CA PHE A 822 -1.57 44.88 22.03
C PHE A 822 -2.36 44.34 20.84
N GLY A 823 -2.01 43.17 20.36
CA GLY A 823 -2.53 42.53 19.13
C GLY A 823 -1.56 42.55 17.93
N GLU A 824 -0.55 43.42 17.92
CA GLU A 824 0.48 43.52 16.87
C GLU A 824 1.79 42.79 17.24
N GLY A 825 1.88 42.12 18.38
CA GLY A 825 3.06 41.41 18.88
C GLY A 825 3.78 42.11 20.03
N GLY A 826 3.30 43.30 20.45
CA GLY A 826 3.81 44.07 21.60
C GLY A 826 5.27 44.46 21.45
N THR A 827 6.02 44.47 22.56
CA THR A 827 7.43 44.90 22.60
C THR A 827 8.41 43.99 21.86
N GLY A 828 7.94 42.83 21.29
CA GLY A 828 8.74 41.92 20.52
C GLY A 828 8.72 42.17 19.01
N VAL A 829 7.98 43.17 18.54
CA VAL A 829 7.79 43.54 17.15
C VAL A 829 8.01 45.03 16.95
N THR A 830 8.63 45.42 15.86
CA THR A 830 8.77 46.82 15.43
C THR A 830 8.02 46.98 14.09
N ILE A 831 7.11 47.96 14.05
CA ILE A 831 6.42 48.34 12.82
C ILE A 831 7.21 49.46 12.16
N VAL A 832 7.60 49.28 10.92
CA VAL A 832 8.36 50.20 10.10
C VAL A 832 7.48 50.79 9.03
N THR A 833 7.39 52.12 8.93
CA THR A 833 6.63 52.85 7.91
C THR A 833 7.59 53.50 6.95
N PHE A 834 7.35 53.39 5.65
CA PHE A 834 8.19 53.96 4.59
C PHE A 834 7.74 55.35 4.17
N LYS A 835 8.65 56.11 3.55
CA LYS A 835 8.39 57.45 3.00
C LYS A 835 7.55 57.44 1.76
#